data_405b3d35a4f0c9aaa35b20b931b2abfc
#
_entry.id   405b3d35a4f0c9aaa35b20b931b2abfc
#
_cell.length_a   1.000
_cell.length_b   1.000
_cell.length_c   1.000
_cell.angle_alpha   90.00
_cell.angle_beta   90.00
_cell.angle_gamma   90.00
#
_symmetry.space_group_name_H-M   'P 1'
#
loop_
_entity.id
_entity.type
_entity.pdbx_description
1 polymer ?
#
loop_
_entity_poly.entity_id
_entity_poly.type
_entity_poly.pdbx_seq_one_letter_code
_entity_poly.pdbx_strand_id
1 'polypeptide(L)'
;MSEGCGQILHSFFVIEWKRRKGTDVEKVTGYVEHIVFRNEENGYTVFHLENEDGEVTCVGNLNFITEGEMLELEGEYVNHSVYGNQLKVSAYCVKEPEDLVSIERYLGSGAIKGIGQTMASRIVKKFREDTFRIIEEEPERLAEIKGISERKAMEIASQMEEKKDMRKSMIYLQKYGISTKLAAKIYQRYGMKVYQILEENPYRLADDIEGVGFRTADEIAARIGIHTDSDYRIRSGLFYILQQAVAEGHIYLPEELLLRRAKFLLGIEIEDIEKYIMDLCMERKTVMKEKDGKVIVYPAHYYYMELNTAKMLNDLDIDCQMPEDMMEKRLRAVEEKEKIELDPLQHKAVIESIKHGLLILTGGPGTGKTTTINTMIQFFESEGLSILLAAPTGRAAKRMTEATGYEAQTIHRLLEVNGNPEEESTGGFLRNRENPLEADVIIIDEMSMVDLNLMHALLSAVVQGTRLILVGDVDQLPSVGPGSVLKDIISSERFHVVTLTKIFRQAGESDIIMNAHKINAGEPVELNKKSRDFFFVKCDEADTIIGGIIALIQRKLPQYVQAHPNEIQVMTPTRKGLLGVERMNVILQKYLNPADEKKTEREINGRLFREGDKVMQIKNNYQLEWEICTRFGLTVDKGMGVFNGDMGVISEINEYKETVEVEYDEGRKVKYGFDMVDELELAYAITVHKSQGSEYPAVILPLLPGPKLLYNRNLLYTAVTRAKKCLTIIGSDTTFQEMIRNKSEQERYTSLAERIGEF
;
A
#
# COMPACT_ATOMS: atom_id res chain seq x y z
N MET A 1 -27.60 -7.78 61.96
CA MET A 1 -28.49 -8.78 61.37
C MET A 1 -28.14 -8.74 59.90
N SER A 2 -27.17 -9.38 59.49
CA SER A 2 -26.86 -10.81 59.25
C SER A 2 -27.50 -11.31 57.97
N GLU A 3 -26.61 -11.80 57.13
CA GLU A 3 -26.81 -12.78 56.08
C GLU A 3 -27.23 -12.24 54.69
N GLY A 4 -26.35 -12.47 53.73
CA GLY A 4 -26.68 -12.38 52.31
C GLY A 4 -25.53 -12.06 51.40
N CYS A 5 -24.29 -12.52 51.67
CA CYS A 5 -23.24 -12.40 50.70
C CYS A 5 -22.80 -13.79 50.26
N GLY A 6 -23.05 -14.14 49.03
CA GLY A 6 -22.56 -15.43 48.52
C GLY A 6 -23.54 -16.06 47.54
N GLN A 7 -23.68 -15.51 46.36
CA GLN A 7 -24.11 -16.22 45.14
C GLN A 7 -24.26 -15.18 43.99
N ILE A 8 -23.20 -14.75 43.47
CA ILE A 8 -23.18 -14.03 42.19
C ILE A 8 -22.09 -14.64 41.35
N LEU A 9 -22.48 -15.02 40.16
CA LEU A 9 -21.68 -15.33 39.00
C LEU A 9 -21.59 -16.77 38.55
N HIS A 10 -22.74 -17.30 38.16
CA HIS A 10 -22.81 -18.12 36.96
C HIS A 10 -23.96 -17.55 36.11
N SER A 11 -23.70 -16.56 35.33
CA SER A 11 -24.59 -16.12 34.25
C SER A 11 -23.92 -16.36 32.92
N PHE A 12 -24.25 -17.50 32.35
CA PHE A 12 -24.09 -17.77 30.94
C PHE A 12 -24.82 -16.71 30.13
N PHE A 13 -24.08 -15.87 29.38
CA PHE A 13 -24.66 -15.12 28.28
C PHE A 13 -24.48 -15.94 27.01
N VAL A 14 -25.53 -16.71 26.70
CA VAL A 14 -25.75 -17.28 25.37
C VAL A 14 -26.18 -16.12 24.47
N ILE A 15 -25.30 -15.69 23.59
CA ILE A 15 -25.67 -14.85 22.46
C ILE A 15 -26.34 -15.77 21.45
N GLU A 16 -27.67 -15.64 21.32
CA GLU A 16 -28.46 -16.27 20.26
C GLU A 16 -28.00 -15.76 18.90
N TRP A 17 -27.08 -16.49 18.27
CA TRP A 17 -26.85 -16.36 16.83
C TRP A 17 -27.81 -17.26 16.08
N LYS A 18 -28.61 -16.66 15.20
CA LYS A 18 -29.54 -17.33 14.29
C LYS A 18 -28.86 -18.56 13.65
N ARG A 19 -29.42 -19.74 13.92
CA ARG A 19 -29.12 -20.99 13.24
C ARG A 19 -29.10 -20.80 11.73
N ARG A 20 -27.92 -20.86 11.15
CA ARG A 20 -27.71 -21.31 9.78
C ARG A 20 -27.36 -22.78 9.83
N LYS A 21 -27.99 -23.56 8.95
CA LYS A 21 -28.04 -25.00 8.85
C LYS A 21 -26.68 -25.69 9.06
N GLY A 22 -26.64 -26.60 10.06
CA GLY A 22 -26.02 -27.94 9.96
C GLY A 22 -24.51 -28.00 9.91
N THR A 23 -23.84 -27.55 11.00
CA THR A 23 -22.50 -28.07 11.40
C THR A 23 -22.56 -28.27 12.90
N ASP A 24 -22.21 -29.48 13.36
CA ASP A 24 -22.17 -29.81 14.79
C ASP A 24 -20.92 -29.14 15.38
N VAL A 25 -21.11 -28.06 16.15
CA VAL A 25 -20.03 -27.46 16.94
C VAL A 25 -19.80 -28.36 18.13
N GLU A 26 -18.63 -28.96 18.20
CA GLU A 26 -18.23 -29.82 19.32
C GLU A 26 -17.48 -28.99 20.36
N LYS A 27 -17.67 -29.40 21.65
CA LYS A 27 -16.92 -28.86 22.78
C LYS A 27 -15.91 -29.90 23.22
N VAL A 28 -14.64 -29.51 23.26
CA VAL A 28 -13.53 -30.34 23.67
C VAL A 28 -12.78 -29.65 24.80
N THR A 29 -12.56 -30.36 25.91
CA THR A 29 -11.77 -29.86 27.04
C THR A 29 -10.52 -30.73 27.18
N GLY A 30 -9.37 -30.10 27.35
CA GLY A 30 -8.10 -30.81 27.49
C GLY A 30 -6.93 -29.84 27.77
N TYR A 31 -5.73 -30.42 27.89
CA TYR A 31 -4.49 -29.69 28.12
C TYR A 31 -3.75 -29.46 26.80
N VAL A 32 -3.16 -28.28 26.66
CA VAL A 32 -2.22 -27.99 25.55
C VAL A 32 -0.94 -28.80 25.83
N GLU A 33 -0.72 -29.86 25.11
CA GLU A 33 0.46 -30.68 25.26
C GLU A 33 1.67 -30.06 24.58
N HIS A 34 1.52 -29.69 23.32
CA HIS A 34 2.59 -29.11 22.54
C HIS A 34 2.05 -28.14 21.48
N ILE A 35 2.75 -27.01 21.32
CA ILE A 35 2.46 -26.03 20.24
C ILE A 35 3.38 -26.33 19.07
N VAL A 36 2.80 -26.92 18.02
CA VAL A 36 3.55 -27.33 16.82
C VAL A 36 3.99 -26.13 15.99
N PHE A 37 3.11 -25.14 15.85
CA PHE A 37 3.36 -23.93 15.08
C PHE A 37 2.57 -22.77 15.63
N ARG A 38 3.18 -21.59 15.64
CA ARG A 38 2.51 -20.31 15.93
C ARG A 38 3.04 -19.23 15.02
N ASN A 39 2.13 -18.55 14.35
CA ASN A 39 2.42 -17.32 13.65
C ASN A 39 2.18 -16.14 14.58
N GLU A 40 3.24 -15.44 14.97
CA GLU A 40 3.18 -14.31 15.91
C GLU A 40 2.41 -13.10 15.37
N GLU A 41 2.38 -12.90 14.04
CA GLU A 41 1.70 -11.77 13.43
C GLU A 41 0.17 -11.92 13.40
N ASN A 42 -0.35 -13.10 13.06
CA ASN A 42 -1.78 -13.32 12.91
C ASN A 42 -2.39 -14.20 14.01
N GLY A 43 -1.55 -14.81 14.87
CA GLY A 43 -1.95 -15.65 15.98
C GLY A 43 -2.46 -17.04 15.61
N TYR A 44 -2.32 -17.40 14.35
CA TYR A 44 -2.66 -18.76 13.93
C TYR A 44 -1.75 -19.75 14.62
N THR A 45 -2.37 -20.66 15.37
CA THR A 45 -1.66 -21.65 16.20
C THR A 45 -2.15 -23.03 15.83
N VAL A 46 -1.22 -23.95 15.64
CA VAL A 46 -1.44 -25.39 15.51
C VAL A 46 -0.87 -26.04 16.77
N PHE A 47 -1.69 -26.79 17.49
CA PHE A 47 -1.28 -27.41 18.75
C PHE A 47 -1.98 -28.73 18.98
N HIS A 48 -1.38 -29.54 19.85
CA HIS A 48 -1.95 -30.78 20.31
C HIS A 48 -2.63 -30.58 21.67
N LEU A 49 -3.88 -31.00 21.76
CA LEU A 49 -4.68 -31.00 22.99
C LEU A 49 -4.84 -32.42 23.49
N GLU A 50 -4.37 -32.70 24.69
CA GLU A 50 -4.57 -33.99 25.34
C GLU A 50 -5.86 -33.95 26.16
N ASN A 51 -6.80 -34.88 25.92
CA ASN A 51 -8.02 -35.06 26.67
C ASN A 51 -8.16 -36.53 27.12
N GLU A 52 -9.28 -36.86 27.77
CA GLU A 52 -9.55 -38.24 28.24
C GLU A 52 -9.65 -39.25 27.08
N ASP A 53 -10.03 -38.80 25.89
CA ASP A 53 -10.22 -39.64 24.69
C ASP A 53 -8.93 -39.78 23.84
N GLY A 54 -7.87 -39.02 24.17
CA GLY A 54 -6.59 -39.02 23.49
C GLY A 54 -6.15 -37.62 22.98
N GLU A 55 -5.20 -37.63 22.06
CA GLU A 55 -4.62 -36.42 21.50
C GLU A 55 -5.44 -35.89 20.32
N VAL A 56 -5.79 -34.62 20.35
CA VAL A 56 -6.55 -33.92 19.31
C VAL A 56 -5.70 -32.80 18.73
N THR A 57 -5.47 -32.81 17.42
CA THR A 57 -4.83 -31.67 16.71
C THR A 57 -5.82 -30.55 16.56
N CYS A 58 -5.49 -29.40 17.13
CA CYS A 58 -6.31 -28.19 17.11
C CYS A 58 -5.65 -27.08 16.29
N VAL A 59 -6.46 -26.32 15.53
CA VAL A 59 -6.00 -25.21 14.71
C VAL A 59 -6.92 -24.00 14.88
N GLY A 60 -6.36 -22.81 15.00
CA GLY A 60 -7.15 -21.59 15.14
C GLY A 60 -6.30 -20.39 15.54
N ASN A 61 -6.94 -19.23 15.66
CA ASN A 61 -6.26 -18.01 16.10
C ASN A 61 -6.26 -17.93 17.64
N LEU A 62 -5.20 -18.47 18.25
CA LEU A 62 -5.03 -18.58 19.70
C LEU A 62 -3.66 -18.02 20.13
N ASN A 63 -3.50 -16.69 20.11
CA ASN A 63 -2.22 -16.01 20.34
C ASN A 63 -1.59 -16.23 21.73
N PHE A 64 -2.40 -16.59 22.74
CA PHE A 64 -1.99 -16.50 24.15
C PHE A 64 -2.09 -17.81 24.91
N ILE A 65 -2.35 -18.91 24.23
CA ILE A 65 -2.27 -20.21 24.85
C ILE A 65 -0.81 -20.58 25.05
N THR A 66 -0.54 -21.27 26.18
CA THR A 66 0.77 -21.82 26.48
C THR A 66 0.65 -23.32 26.73
N GLU A 67 1.73 -24.03 26.49
CA GLU A 67 1.79 -25.44 26.80
C GLU A 67 1.48 -25.68 28.30
N GLY A 68 0.71 -26.70 28.60
CA GLY A 68 0.24 -27.02 29.94
C GLY A 68 -1.03 -26.29 30.39
N GLU A 69 -1.57 -25.35 29.64
CA GLU A 69 -2.86 -24.74 29.98
C GLU A 69 -4.04 -25.64 29.68
N MET A 70 -5.04 -25.60 30.55
CA MET A 70 -6.31 -26.30 30.35
C MET A 70 -7.27 -25.45 29.56
N LEU A 71 -7.72 -25.94 28.42
CA LEU A 71 -8.61 -25.22 27.51
C LEU A 71 -9.96 -25.95 27.39
N GLU A 72 -11.03 -25.17 27.33
CA GLU A 72 -12.32 -25.59 26.79
C GLU A 72 -12.46 -24.95 25.41
N LEU A 73 -12.51 -25.76 24.36
CA LEU A 73 -12.55 -25.37 22.97
C LEU A 73 -13.92 -25.60 22.37
N GLU A 74 -14.40 -24.69 21.55
CA GLU A 74 -15.55 -24.89 20.68
C GLU A 74 -15.08 -24.80 19.22
N GLY A 75 -15.40 -25.81 18.42
CA GLY A 75 -14.94 -25.87 17.04
C GLY A 75 -15.63 -26.94 16.20
N GLU A 76 -15.22 -27.03 14.97
CA GLU A 76 -15.69 -28.02 14.00
C GLU A 76 -14.52 -28.91 13.57
N TYR A 77 -14.75 -30.21 13.49
CA TYR A 77 -13.74 -31.10 12.92
C TYR A 77 -13.66 -30.94 11.41
N VAL A 78 -12.46 -30.64 10.93
CA VAL A 78 -12.15 -30.49 9.52
C VAL A 78 -11.10 -31.52 9.13
N ASN A 79 -11.34 -32.23 8.04
CA ASN A 79 -10.36 -33.20 7.55
C ASN A 79 -9.36 -32.48 6.61
N HIS A 80 -8.15 -32.27 7.08
CA HIS A 80 -7.08 -31.68 6.28
C HIS A 80 -6.41 -32.77 5.43
N SER A 81 -6.16 -32.48 4.14
CA SER A 81 -5.65 -33.46 3.16
C SER A 81 -4.29 -34.07 3.51
N VAL A 82 -3.46 -33.35 4.29
CA VAL A 82 -2.10 -33.76 4.67
C VAL A 82 -2.01 -34.15 6.16
N TYR A 83 -2.69 -33.40 7.03
CA TYR A 83 -2.55 -33.51 8.49
C TYR A 83 -3.71 -34.26 9.16
N GLY A 84 -4.64 -34.82 8.38
CA GLY A 84 -5.75 -35.62 8.90
C GLY A 84 -6.85 -34.79 9.57
N ASN A 85 -7.52 -35.38 10.55
CA ASN A 85 -8.64 -34.77 11.24
C ASN A 85 -8.16 -33.74 12.26
N GLN A 86 -8.61 -32.50 12.13
CA GLN A 86 -8.21 -31.39 13.00
C GLN A 86 -9.46 -30.66 13.53
N LEU A 87 -9.43 -30.22 14.78
CA LEU A 87 -10.45 -29.36 15.35
C LEU A 87 -10.14 -27.90 14.99
N LYS A 88 -10.94 -27.32 14.11
CA LYS A 88 -10.87 -25.88 13.79
C LYS A 88 -11.60 -25.11 14.87
N VAL A 89 -10.82 -24.48 15.75
CA VAL A 89 -11.31 -23.76 16.93
C VAL A 89 -11.94 -22.43 16.51
N SER A 90 -13.18 -22.21 16.91
CA SER A 90 -13.94 -20.97 16.72
C SER A 90 -13.99 -20.10 17.99
N ALA A 91 -13.99 -20.74 19.18
CA ALA A 91 -13.91 -20.06 20.47
C ALA A 91 -13.15 -20.95 21.47
N TYR A 92 -12.52 -20.32 22.44
CA TYR A 92 -11.83 -21.02 23.52
C TYR A 92 -11.92 -20.28 24.85
N CYS A 93 -11.87 -21.04 25.94
CA CYS A 93 -11.80 -20.53 27.30
C CYS A 93 -10.67 -21.26 28.04
N VAL A 94 -9.80 -20.51 28.70
CA VAL A 94 -8.76 -21.10 29.55
C VAL A 94 -9.36 -21.36 30.94
N LYS A 95 -9.29 -22.58 31.40
CA LYS A 95 -9.73 -23.00 32.76
C LYS A 95 -8.55 -22.97 33.72
N GLU A 96 -8.80 -22.55 34.95
CA GLU A 96 -7.81 -22.69 36.01
C GLU A 96 -7.63 -24.18 36.37
N PRO A 97 -6.39 -24.64 36.53
CA PRO A 97 -6.15 -26.01 36.95
C PRO A 97 -6.74 -26.29 38.37
N GLU A 98 -7.58 -27.29 38.48
CA GLU A 98 -8.28 -27.61 39.74
C GLU A 98 -7.59 -28.71 40.54
N ASP A 99 -6.73 -29.51 39.91
CA ASP A 99 -6.05 -30.62 40.54
C ASP A 99 -4.52 -30.46 40.59
N LEU A 100 -3.84 -31.17 41.47
CA LEU A 100 -2.40 -31.06 41.71
C LEU A 100 -1.54 -31.40 40.50
N VAL A 101 -1.98 -32.33 39.67
CA VAL A 101 -1.25 -32.75 38.46
C VAL A 101 -1.29 -31.67 37.41
N SER A 102 -2.45 -31.04 37.27
CA SER A 102 -2.70 -29.93 36.35
C SER A 102 -1.91 -28.68 36.77
N ILE A 103 -1.84 -28.38 38.07
CA ILE A 103 -1.04 -27.25 38.59
C ILE A 103 0.45 -27.53 38.31
N GLU A 104 0.92 -28.75 38.51
CA GLU A 104 2.31 -29.13 38.25
C GLU A 104 2.66 -29.01 36.75
N ARG A 105 1.78 -29.51 35.88
CA ARG A 105 1.93 -29.37 34.41
C ARG A 105 2.00 -27.92 33.98
N TYR A 106 1.05 -27.10 34.44
CA TYR A 106 1.03 -25.67 34.08
C TYR A 106 2.31 -24.94 34.51
N LEU A 107 2.76 -25.13 35.74
CA LEU A 107 3.99 -24.49 36.21
C LEU A 107 5.25 -25.04 35.53
N GLY A 108 5.25 -26.32 35.15
CA GLY A 108 6.39 -27.00 34.52
C GLY A 108 6.48 -26.86 33.01
N SER A 109 5.46 -26.34 32.35
CA SER A 109 5.35 -26.23 30.90
C SER A 109 6.30 -25.20 30.25
N GLY A 110 6.95 -24.35 31.06
CA GLY A 110 7.73 -23.21 30.58
C GLY A 110 6.90 -21.91 30.45
N ALA A 111 5.61 -21.98 30.78
CA ALA A 111 4.72 -20.80 30.81
C ALA A 111 5.25 -19.67 31.70
N ILE A 112 6.00 -20.03 32.75
CA ILE A 112 6.65 -19.10 33.67
C ILE A 112 8.16 -19.30 33.55
N LYS A 113 8.85 -18.27 33.05
CA LYS A 113 10.31 -18.33 32.91
C LYS A 113 10.97 -18.58 34.25
N GLY A 114 11.79 -19.63 34.29
CA GLY A 114 12.54 -20.01 35.50
C GLY A 114 11.93 -21.12 36.33
N ILE A 115 10.76 -21.63 35.98
CA ILE A 115 10.18 -22.87 36.55
C ILE A 115 10.22 -23.97 35.48
N GLY A 116 11.05 -24.98 35.67
CA GLY A 116 11.00 -26.19 34.85
C GLY A 116 10.25 -27.29 35.60
N GLN A 117 10.00 -28.44 34.95
CA GLN A 117 9.22 -29.57 35.51
C GLN A 117 9.66 -29.98 36.91
N THR A 118 10.98 -30.12 37.13
CA THR A 118 11.53 -30.51 38.44
C THR A 118 11.24 -29.46 39.52
N MET A 119 11.20 -28.20 39.17
CA MET A 119 10.91 -27.10 40.09
C MET A 119 9.41 -27.05 40.38
N ALA A 120 8.58 -27.16 39.35
CA ALA A 120 7.12 -27.21 39.45
C ALA A 120 6.69 -28.35 40.41
N SER A 121 7.26 -29.54 40.25
CA SER A 121 7.00 -30.69 41.14
C SER A 121 7.33 -30.39 42.60
N ARG A 122 8.46 -29.71 42.86
CA ARG A 122 8.83 -29.29 44.21
C ARG A 122 7.88 -28.27 44.81
N ILE A 123 7.44 -27.29 44.01
CA ILE A 123 6.51 -26.26 44.43
C ILE A 123 5.17 -26.91 44.82
N VAL A 124 4.58 -27.68 43.90
CA VAL A 124 3.27 -28.31 44.10
C VAL A 124 3.31 -29.33 45.23
N LYS A 125 4.40 -30.10 45.36
CA LYS A 125 4.56 -31.07 46.46
C LYS A 125 4.60 -30.40 47.84
N LYS A 126 5.12 -29.15 47.90
CA LYS A 126 5.23 -28.41 49.17
C LYS A 126 3.92 -27.67 49.48
N PHE A 127 3.35 -26.96 48.54
CA PHE A 127 2.21 -26.07 48.76
C PHE A 127 0.86 -26.65 48.38
N ARG A 128 0.84 -27.74 47.64
CA ARG A 128 -0.38 -28.47 47.20
C ARG A 128 -1.40 -27.53 46.56
N GLU A 129 -2.64 -27.56 47.00
CA GLU A 129 -3.76 -26.74 46.47
C GLU A 129 -3.56 -25.25 46.71
N ASP A 130 -2.75 -24.85 47.70
CA ASP A 130 -2.43 -23.46 47.97
C ASP A 130 -1.36 -22.84 47.02
N THR A 131 -0.86 -23.64 46.07
CA THR A 131 0.27 -23.23 45.23
C THR A 131 0.04 -21.88 44.53
N PHE A 132 -1.09 -21.67 43.87
CA PHE A 132 -1.38 -20.41 43.23
C PHE A 132 -1.58 -19.26 44.21
N ARG A 133 -2.29 -19.50 45.32
CA ARG A 133 -2.47 -18.49 46.38
C ARG A 133 -1.13 -18.01 46.94
N ILE A 134 -0.19 -18.95 47.17
CA ILE A 134 1.13 -18.62 47.69
C ILE A 134 1.95 -17.82 46.64
N ILE A 135 1.87 -18.18 45.36
CA ILE A 135 2.55 -17.42 44.31
C ILE A 135 2.00 -16.00 44.23
N GLU A 136 0.68 -15.81 44.39
CA GLU A 136 0.01 -14.53 44.26
C GLU A 136 0.11 -13.66 45.54
N GLU A 137 -0.12 -14.25 46.72
CA GLU A 137 -0.28 -13.46 47.96
C GLU A 137 0.95 -13.52 48.91
N GLU A 138 1.75 -14.59 48.81
CA GLU A 138 2.88 -14.84 49.72
C GLU A 138 4.13 -15.32 48.94
N PRO A 139 4.55 -14.60 47.85
CA PRO A 139 5.60 -15.10 46.94
C PRO A 139 6.94 -15.37 47.61
N GLU A 140 7.26 -14.66 48.68
CA GLU A 140 8.48 -14.85 49.45
C GLU A 140 8.61 -16.28 50.00
N ARG A 141 7.48 -16.99 50.21
CA ARG A 141 7.48 -18.37 50.65
C ARG A 141 7.99 -19.37 49.64
N LEU A 142 8.00 -18.98 48.34
CA LEU A 142 8.64 -19.80 47.31
C LEU A 142 10.15 -19.98 47.57
N ALA A 143 10.78 -19.01 48.24
CA ALA A 143 12.19 -19.10 48.62
C ALA A 143 12.48 -20.19 49.66
N GLU A 144 11.45 -20.76 50.33
CA GLU A 144 11.59 -21.93 51.17
C GLU A 144 11.97 -23.19 50.34
N ILE A 145 11.87 -23.14 49.02
CA ILE A 145 12.20 -24.25 48.12
C ILE A 145 13.64 -24.10 47.64
N LYS A 146 14.42 -25.15 47.82
CA LYS A 146 15.82 -25.19 47.40
C LYS A 146 15.94 -24.89 45.88
N GLY A 147 16.56 -23.77 45.52
CA GLY A 147 16.79 -23.35 44.15
C GLY A 147 15.92 -22.15 43.70
N ILE A 148 15.08 -21.60 44.60
CA ILE A 148 14.37 -20.36 44.41
C ILE A 148 14.93 -19.32 45.38
N SER A 149 15.45 -18.21 44.89
CA SER A 149 15.82 -17.07 45.71
C SER A 149 14.62 -16.12 45.87
N GLU A 150 14.61 -15.24 46.87
CA GLU A 150 13.56 -14.24 47.04
C GLU A 150 13.32 -13.41 45.77
N ARG A 151 14.42 -12.98 45.09
CA ARG A 151 14.33 -12.30 43.83
C ARG A 151 13.60 -13.11 42.76
N LYS A 152 13.94 -14.39 42.62
CA LYS A 152 13.30 -15.29 41.67
C LYS A 152 11.83 -15.55 42.02
N ALA A 153 11.51 -15.63 43.32
CA ALA A 153 10.15 -15.74 43.80
C ALA A 153 9.29 -14.53 43.36
N MET A 154 9.81 -13.34 43.50
CA MET A 154 9.14 -12.10 43.04
C MET A 154 9.01 -12.02 41.51
N GLU A 155 10.03 -12.44 40.76
CA GLU A 155 9.97 -12.54 39.29
C GLU A 155 8.87 -13.53 38.82
N ILE A 156 8.69 -14.65 39.52
CA ILE A 156 7.63 -15.65 39.26
C ILE A 156 6.26 -15.02 39.51
N ALA A 157 6.08 -14.38 40.66
CA ALA A 157 4.82 -13.73 41.02
C ALA A 157 4.44 -12.62 40.01
N SER A 158 5.40 -11.77 39.63
CA SER A 158 5.18 -10.72 38.63
C SER A 158 4.74 -11.27 37.29
N GLN A 159 5.32 -12.37 36.80
CA GLN A 159 4.91 -13.01 35.56
C GLN A 159 3.50 -13.60 35.61
N MET A 160 3.11 -14.16 36.76
CA MET A 160 1.75 -14.68 36.98
C MET A 160 0.72 -13.54 36.98
N GLU A 161 1.03 -12.44 37.67
CA GLU A 161 0.18 -11.25 37.75
C GLU A 161 -0.01 -10.62 36.36
N GLU A 162 1.08 -10.45 35.60
CA GLU A 162 1.03 -9.91 34.25
C GLU A 162 0.13 -10.75 33.31
N LYS A 163 0.24 -12.06 33.37
CA LYS A 163 -0.62 -12.97 32.59
C LYS A 163 -2.09 -12.88 33.00
N LYS A 164 -2.37 -12.78 34.31
CA LYS A 164 -3.72 -12.63 34.84
C LYS A 164 -4.35 -11.30 34.39
N ASP A 165 -3.59 -10.21 34.44
CA ASP A 165 -4.02 -8.89 34.05
C ASP A 165 -4.24 -8.76 32.54
N MET A 166 -3.36 -9.37 31.75
CA MET A 166 -3.54 -9.49 30.31
C MET A 166 -4.83 -10.21 29.98
N ARG A 167 -5.09 -11.35 30.61
CA ARG A 167 -6.31 -12.15 30.40
C ARG A 167 -7.57 -11.36 30.77
N LYS A 168 -7.59 -10.68 31.91
CA LYS A 168 -8.69 -9.81 32.33
C LYS A 168 -8.96 -8.70 31.31
N SER A 169 -7.89 -8.04 30.85
CA SER A 169 -7.98 -6.98 29.85
C SER A 169 -8.50 -7.49 28.50
N MET A 170 -8.09 -8.68 28.10
CA MET A 170 -8.60 -9.32 26.87
C MET A 170 -10.10 -9.60 26.96
N ILE A 171 -10.56 -10.17 28.05
CA ILE A 171 -12.01 -10.43 28.29
C ILE A 171 -12.79 -9.14 28.31
N TYR A 172 -12.26 -8.11 28.95
CA TYR A 172 -12.88 -6.78 28.97
C TYR A 172 -13.02 -6.20 27.57
N LEU A 173 -11.97 -6.25 26.76
CA LEU A 173 -11.97 -5.77 25.38
C LEU A 173 -12.95 -6.55 24.48
N GLN A 174 -12.99 -7.87 24.65
CA GLN A 174 -13.94 -8.73 23.91
C GLN A 174 -15.41 -8.39 24.20
N LYS A 175 -15.72 -7.96 25.42
CA LYS A 175 -17.07 -7.50 25.80
C LYS A 175 -17.57 -6.37 24.89
N TYR A 176 -16.65 -5.53 24.39
CA TYR A 176 -16.95 -4.46 23.45
C TYR A 176 -16.80 -4.87 21.98
N GLY A 177 -16.69 -6.19 21.71
CA GLY A 177 -16.61 -6.75 20.37
C GLY A 177 -15.28 -6.50 19.67
N ILE A 178 -14.22 -6.26 20.44
CA ILE A 178 -12.85 -6.12 19.91
C ILE A 178 -12.32 -7.52 19.66
N SER A 179 -11.79 -7.76 18.45
CA SER A 179 -11.22 -9.06 18.11
C SER A 179 -9.99 -9.37 18.95
N THR A 180 -9.68 -10.66 19.15
CA THR A 180 -8.54 -11.12 19.95
C THR A 180 -7.23 -10.50 19.47
N LYS A 181 -7.01 -10.45 18.15
CA LYS A 181 -5.80 -9.85 17.56
C LYS A 181 -5.66 -8.36 17.90
N LEU A 182 -6.76 -7.60 17.79
CA LEU A 182 -6.75 -6.17 18.12
C LEU A 182 -6.63 -5.94 19.62
N ALA A 183 -7.30 -6.75 20.44
CA ALA A 183 -7.21 -6.67 21.88
C ALA A 183 -5.77 -6.91 22.40
N ALA A 184 -5.03 -7.80 21.73
CA ALA A 184 -3.62 -8.03 22.00
C ALA A 184 -2.75 -6.79 21.74
N LYS A 185 -2.90 -6.18 20.55
CA LYS A 185 -2.19 -4.94 20.21
C LYS A 185 -2.51 -3.80 21.19
N ILE A 186 -3.79 -3.68 21.58
CA ILE A 186 -4.24 -2.67 22.55
C ILE A 186 -3.56 -2.91 23.91
N TYR A 187 -3.56 -4.15 24.41
CA TYR A 187 -2.92 -4.47 25.69
C TYR A 187 -1.41 -4.28 25.63
N GLN A 188 -0.76 -4.70 24.56
CA GLN A 188 0.69 -4.49 24.35
C GLN A 188 1.07 -3.00 24.40
N ARG A 189 0.21 -2.11 23.86
CA ARG A 189 0.45 -0.66 23.85
C ARG A 189 0.19 0.01 25.18
N TYR A 190 -0.89 -0.37 25.87
CA TYR A 190 -1.39 0.37 27.04
C TYR A 190 -1.32 -0.39 28.35
N GLY A 191 -1.15 -1.72 28.32
CA GLY A 191 -1.20 -2.56 29.52
C GLY A 191 -2.52 -2.36 30.28
N MET A 192 -2.44 -2.27 31.58
CA MET A 192 -3.60 -2.02 32.47
C MET A 192 -4.26 -0.65 32.28
N LYS A 193 -3.58 0.32 31.65
CA LYS A 193 -4.16 1.65 31.37
C LYS A 193 -5.28 1.60 30.34
N VAL A 194 -5.48 0.44 29.69
CA VAL A 194 -6.54 0.25 28.67
C VAL A 194 -7.92 0.58 29.23
N TYR A 195 -8.22 0.24 30.48
CA TYR A 195 -9.51 0.53 31.10
C TYR A 195 -9.79 2.04 31.16
N GLN A 196 -8.80 2.79 31.66
CA GLN A 196 -8.90 4.25 31.78
C GLN A 196 -9.02 4.91 30.39
N ILE A 197 -8.21 4.47 29.43
CA ILE A 197 -8.21 5.03 28.08
C ILE A 197 -9.57 4.81 27.39
N LEU A 198 -10.15 3.63 27.52
CA LEU A 198 -11.44 3.34 26.91
C LEU A 198 -12.60 4.11 27.58
N GLU A 199 -12.53 4.32 28.88
CA GLU A 199 -13.53 5.11 29.60
C GLU A 199 -13.42 6.62 29.35
N GLU A 200 -12.19 7.16 29.27
CA GLU A 200 -11.96 8.58 29.08
C GLU A 200 -12.02 9.00 27.60
N ASN A 201 -11.29 8.30 26.74
CA ASN A 201 -11.18 8.64 25.32
C ASN A 201 -10.82 7.44 24.45
N PRO A 202 -11.77 6.62 24.00
CA PRO A 202 -11.52 5.45 23.13
C PRO A 202 -10.97 5.84 21.75
N TYR A 203 -11.10 7.10 21.31
CA TYR A 203 -10.57 7.55 20.01
C TYR A 203 -9.04 7.59 19.98
N ARG A 204 -8.37 7.54 21.13
CA ARG A 204 -6.91 7.34 21.20
C ARG A 204 -6.46 6.04 20.57
N LEU A 205 -7.32 5.03 20.48
CA LEU A 205 -7.02 3.81 19.76
C LEU A 205 -6.72 4.07 18.28
N ALA A 206 -7.40 5.05 17.67
CA ALA A 206 -7.18 5.41 16.28
C ALA A 206 -5.87 6.21 16.06
N ASP A 207 -5.41 6.90 17.11
CA ASP A 207 -4.16 7.66 17.06
C ASP A 207 -2.92 6.79 17.33
N ASP A 208 -3.05 5.81 18.25
CA ASP A 208 -1.92 5.12 18.86
C ASP A 208 -1.73 3.67 18.35
N ILE A 209 -2.71 3.10 17.63
CA ILE A 209 -2.68 1.68 17.22
C ILE A 209 -2.86 1.55 15.70
N GLU A 210 -1.84 1.05 15.05
CA GLU A 210 -1.87 0.79 13.63
C GLU A 210 -2.96 -0.22 13.23
N GLY A 211 -3.75 0.15 12.20
CA GLY A 211 -4.88 -0.65 11.72
C GLY A 211 -6.21 -0.36 12.43
N VAL A 212 -6.22 0.56 13.41
CA VAL A 212 -7.47 1.07 14.02
C VAL A 212 -7.78 2.44 13.42
N GLY A 213 -8.80 2.51 12.57
CA GLY A 213 -9.29 3.79 12.05
C GLY A 213 -10.39 4.39 12.94
N PHE A 214 -10.77 5.65 12.65
CA PHE A 214 -11.86 6.36 13.34
C PHE A 214 -13.14 5.52 13.44
N ARG A 215 -13.56 4.83 12.37
CA ARG A 215 -14.80 4.03 12.36
C ARG A 215 -14.76 2.91 13.40
N THR A 216 -13.65 2.20 13.50
CA THR A 216 -13.47 1.13 14.49
C THR A 216 -13.49 1.71 15.91
N ALA A 217 -12.81 2.83 16.13
CA ALA A 217 -12.82 3.52 17.42
C ALA A 217 -14.23 4.06 17.78
N ASP A 218 -14.97 4.57 16.79
CA ASP A 218 -16.34 5.07 16.95
C ASP A 218 -17.34 3.95 17.30
N GLU A 219 -17.20 2.77 16.67
CA GLU A 219 -17.99 1.59 17.03
C GLU A 219 -17.69 1.11 18.46
N ILE A 220 -16.44 1.11 18.87
CA ILE A 220 -16.04 0.78 20.24
C ILE A 220 -16.60 1.81 21.23
N ALA A 221 -16.45 3.09 20.94
CA ALA A 221 -16.97 4.20 21.75
C ALA A 221 -18.48 4.10 21.94
N ALA A 222 -19.23 3.81 20.88
CA ALA A 222 -20.67 3.62 20.92
C ALA A 222 -21.08 2.44 21.83
N ARG A 223 -20.33 1.34 21.81
CA ARG A 223 -20.58 0.16 22.67
C ARG A 223 -20.24 0.42 24.15
N ILE A 224 -19.27 1.29 24.41
CA ILE A 224 -18.91 1.74 25.77
C ILE A 224 -19.95 2.71 26.31
N GLY A 225 -20.69 3.40 25.45
CA GLY A 225 -21.72 4.38 25.82
C GLY A 225 -21.24 5.83 25.83
N ILE A 226 -20.18 6.12 25.07
CA ILE A 226 -19.72 7.51 24.87
C ILE A 226 -20.79 8.28 24.07
N HIS A 227 -21.09 9.49 24.51
CA HIS A 227 -22.06 10.37 23.86
C HIS A 227 -21.66 10.71 22.42
N THR A 228 -22.64 10.75 21.52
CA THR A 228 -22.44 11.02 20.08
C THR A 228 -21.94 12.43 19.76
N ASP A 229 -22.11 13.36 20.69
CA ASP A 229 -21.69 14.77 20.63
C ASP A 229 -20.43 15.06 21.47
N SER A 230 -19.72 14.03 21.92
CA SER A 230 -18.52 14.25 22.74
C SER A 230 -17.42 15.00 21.95
N ASP A 231 -16.73 15.92 22.63
CA ASP A 231 -15.63 16.70 22.04
C ASP A 231 -14.53 15.81 21.45
N TYR A 232 -14.25 14.67 22.07
CA TYR A 232 -13.27 13.69 21.57
C TYR A 232 -13.70 13.07 20.24
N ARG A 233 -15.01 12.74 20.10
CA ARG A 233 -15.56 12.21 18.85
C ARG A 233 -15.46 13.21 17.73
N ILE A 234 -15.85 14.45 17.98
CA ILE A 234 -15.80 15.52 16.99
C ILE A 234 -14.37 15.78 16.52
N ARG A 235 -13.43 15.96 17.45
CA ARG A 235 -12.02 16.19 17.13
C ARG A 235 -11.40 15.02 16.33
N SER A 236 -11.61 13.80 16.78
CA SER A 236 -11.10 12.61 16.07
C SER A 236 -11.74 12.47 14.70
N GLY A 237 -13.02 12.75 14.56
CA GLY A 237 -13.74 12.76 13.29
C GLY A 237 -13.23 13.81 12.31
N LEU A 238 -12.96 15.03 12.78
CA LEU A 238 -12.38 16.10 11.97
C LEU A 238 -10.97 15.72 11.47
N PHE A 239 -10.14 15.20 12.34
CA PHE A 239 -8.78 14.76 11.98
C PHE A 239 -8.82 13.59 10.98
N TYR A 240 -9.71 12.63 11.18
CA TYR A 240 -9.92 11.52 10.24
C TYR A 240 -10.35 12.01 8.84
N ILE A 241 -11.23 13.00 8.74
CA ILE A 241 -11.64 13.60 7.48
C ILE A 241 -10.45 14.25 6.77
N LEU A 242 -9.59 14.93 7.50
CA LEU A 242 -8.36 15.51 6.95
C LEU A 242 -7.42 14.41 6.42
N GLN A 243 -7.26 13.30 7.16
CA GLN A 243 -6.47 12.16 6.68
C GLN A 243 -7.09 11.50 5.44
N GLN A 244 -8.43 11.37 5.38
CA GLN A 244 -9.11 10.89 4.17
C GLN A 244 -8.90 11.85 2.99
N ALA A 245 -8.95 13.15 3.22
CA ALA A 245 -8.68 14.14 2.18
C ALA A 245 -7.26 14.01 1.61
N VAL A 246 -6.28 13.70 2.48
CA VAL A 246 -4.91 13.40 2.04
C VAL A 246 -4.86 12.15 1.16
N ALA A 247 -5.56 11.09 1.51
CA ALA A 247 -5.66 9.88 0.68
C ALA A 247 -6.39 10.15 -0.66
N GLU A 248 -7.23 11.18 -0.73
CA GLU A 248 -7.87 11.67 -1.96
C GLU A 248 -6.94 12.61 -2.78
N GLY A 249 -5.74 12.91 -2.29
CA GLY A 249 -4.74 13.75 -2.95
C GLY A 249 -4.70 15.21 -2.49
N HIS A 250 -5.54 15.63 -1.54
CA HIS A 250 -5.51 16.97 -0.97
C HIS A 250 -4.41 17.13 0.08
N ILE A 251 -3.90 18.34 0.26
CA ILE A 251 -2.95 18.68 1.34
C ILE A 251 -3.69 19.37 2.48
N TYR A 252 -4.72 20.12 2.18
CA TYR A 252 -5.60 20.78 3.15
C TYR A 252 -7.07 20.68 2.73
N LEU A 253 -7.96 21.08 3.60
CA LEU A 253 -9.36 21.34 3.25
C LEU A 253 -9.76 22.76 3.66
N PRO A 254 -10.60 23.45 2.84
CA PRO A 254 -11.34 24.61 3.30
C PRO A 254 -12.26 24.22 4.47
N GLU A 255 -12.35 25.09 5.49
CA GLU A 255 -13.16 24.86 6.68
C GLU A 255 -14.62 24.52 6.36
N GLU A 256 -15.25 25.22 5.41
CA GLU A 256 -16.60 24.96 4.97
C GLU A 256 -16.80 23.52 4.45
N LEU A 257 -15.81 23.02 3.71
CA LEU A 257 -15.84 21.64 3.19
C LEU A 257 -15.59 20.63 4.31
N LEU A 258 -14.69 20.94 5.23
CA LEU A 258 -14.41 20.12 6.41
C LEU A 258 -15.68 20.00 7.27
N LEU A 259 -16.36 21.10 7.55
CA LEU A 259 -17.65 21.13 8.28
C LEU A 259 -18.72 20.27 7.61
N ARG A 260 -18.87 20.41 6.29
CA ARG A 260 -19.85 19.64 5.51
C ARG A 260 -19.58 18.14 5.60
N ARG A 261 -18.32 17.73 5.44
CA ARG A 261 -17.90 16.32 5.55
C ARG A 261 -18.08 15.82 6.97
N ALA A 262 -17.80 16.65 7.97
CA ALA A 262 -17.97 16.31 9.39
C ALA A 262 -19.44 16.06 9.76
N LYS A 263 -20.36 16.93 9.34
CA LYS A 263 -21.81 16.72 9.52
C LYS A 263 -22.28 15.40 8.92
N PHE A 264 -21.77 15.06 7.73
CA PHE A 264 -22.12 13.79 7.09
C PHE A 264 -21.56 12.59 7.83
N LEU A 265 -20.28 12.63 8.26
CA LEU A 265 -19.61 11.52 8.94
C LEU A 265 -20.20 11.28 10.34
N LEU A 266 -20.34 12.35 11.11
CA LEU A 266 -20.71 12.27 12.53
C LEU A 266 -22.22 12.22 12.76
N GLY A 267 -23.01 12.65 11.78
CA GLY A 267 -24.48 12.68 11.86
C GLY A 267 -25.02 13.71 12.87
N ILE A 268 -24.24 14.74 13.22
CA ILE A 268 -24.57 15.79 14.18
C ILE A 268 -24.36 17.17 13.58
N GLU A 269 -25.07 18.18 14.11
CA GLU A 269 -24.78 19.59 13.84
C GLU A 269 -23.63 20.04 14.73
N ILE A 270 -22.66 20.73 14.14
CA ILE A 270 -21.52 21.32 14.84
C ILE A 270 -21.71 22.82 14.79
N GLU A 271 -21.96 23.43 15.95
CA GLU A 271 -22.24 24.87 16.06
C GLU A 271 -20.96 25.71 15.94
N ASP A 272 -19.86 25.25 16.55
CA ASP A 272 -18.58 25.95 16.59
C ASP A 272 -17.46 25.00 16.20
N ILE A 273 -17.17 24.89 14.90
CA ILE A 273 -16.11 24.04 14.38
C ILE A 273 -14.73 24.62 14.71
N GLU A 274 -14.59 25.95 14.74
CA GLU A 274 -13.32 26.63 15.04
C GLU A 274 -12.73 26.19 16.38
N LYS A 275 -13.58 26.06 17.41
CA LYS A 275 -13.16 25.57 18.74
C LYS A 275 -12.41 24.24 18.61
N TYR A 276 -12.99 23.28 17.91
CA TYR A 276 -12.41 21.93 17.76
C TYR A 276 -11.14 21.93 16.89
N ILE A 277 -11.09 22.78 15.87
CA ILE A 277 -9.89 22.96 15.06
C ILE A 277 -8.77 23.59 15.89
N MET A 278 -9.08 24.59 16.72
CA MET A 278 -8.11 25.19 17.63
C MET A 278 -7.58 24.20 18.66
N ASP A 279 -8.42 23.34 19.23
CA ASP A 279 -8.01 22.27 20.12
C ASP A 279 -7.01 21.33 19.41
N LEU A 280 -7.29 20.93 18.17
CA LEU A 280 -6.39 20.12 17.36
C LEU A 280 -5.08 20.85 17.01
N CYS A 281 -5.12 22.18 16.85
CA CYS A 281 -3.92 22.99 16.67
C CYS A 281 -3.06 23.02 17.95
N MET A 282 -3.68 23.14 19.13
CA MET A 282 -2.97 23.03 20.41
C MET A 282 -2.35 21.64 20.62
N GLU A 283 -3.02 20.58 20.16
CA GLU A 283 -2.49 19.22 20.13
C GLU A 283 -1.40 19.01 19.05
N ARG A 284 -1.08 20.02 18.24
CA ARG A 284 -0.15 19.97 17.11
C ARG A 284 -0.52 18.95 16.02
N LYS A 285 -1.79 18.59 15.95
CA LYS A 285 -2.31 17.68 14.92
C LYS A 285 -2.68 18.42 13.62
N THR A 286 -3.09 19.68 13.75
CA THR A 286 -3.52 20.51 12.60
C THR A 286 -2.83 21.87 12.61
N VAL A 287 -2.85 22.51 11.44
CA VAL A 287 -2.46 23.93 11.27
C VAL A 287 -3.57 24.63 10.52
N MET A 288 -4.01 25.77 11.03
CA MET A 288 -5.01 26.62 10.42
C MET A 288 -4.35 27.83 9.78
N LYS A 289 -4.76 28.18 8.58
CA LYS A 289 -4.28 29.33 7.81
C LYS A 289 -5.43 30.01 7.10
N GLU A 290 -5.23 31.25 6.71
CA GLU A 290 -6.14 31.98 5.82
C GLU A 290 -5.56 32.04 4.41
N LYS A 291 -6.37 31.73 3.39
CA LYS A 291 -6.03 31.81 1.99
C LYS A 291 -7.23 32.39 1.25
N ASP A 292 -7.00 33.47 0.50
CA ASP A 292 -8.04 34.16 -0.29
C ASP A 292 -9.31 34.52 0.53
N GLY A 293 -9.13 34.92 1.80
CA GLY A 293 -10.22 35.25 2.71
C GLY A 293 -10.99 34.03 3.25
N LYS A 294 -10.48 32.82 3.07
CA LYS A 294 -11.05 31.56 3.58
C LYS A 294 -10.12 30.87 4.53
N VAL A 295 -10.68 30.32 5.58
CA VAL A 295 -9.92 29.48 6.49
C VAL A 295 -9.67 28.12 5.84
N ILE A 296 -8.42 27.66 5.88
CA ILE A 296 -7.97 26.37 5.41
C ILE A 296 -7.28 25.59 6.54
N VAL A 297 -7.51 24.29 6.59
CA VAL A 297 -7.05 23.41 7.67
C VAL A 297 -6.21 22.28 7.10
N TYR A 298 -4.98 22.16 7.60
CA TYR A 298 -4.03 21.13 7.24
C TYR A 298 -3.87 20.10 8.36
N PRO A 299 -3.61 18.83 8.05
CA PRO A 299 -2.82 18.00 8.96
C PRO A 299 -1.44 18.61 9.14
N ALA A 300 -0.97 18.78 10.37
CA ALA A 300 0.28 19.52 10.66
C ALA A 300 1.51 18.96 9.93
N HIS A 301 1.59 17.62 9.82
CA HIS A 301 2.67 16.96 9.11
C HIS A 301 2.79 17.45 7.66
N TYR A 302 1.68 17.52 6.92
CA TYR A 302 1.66 17.95 5.52
C TYR A 302 1.89 19.45 5.34
N TYR A 303 1.48 20.27 6.32
CA TYR A 303 1.81 21.68 6.33
C TYR A 303 3.33 21.92 6.34
N TYR A 304 4.03 21.26 7.26
CA TYR A 304 5.48 21.41 7.37
C TYR A 304 6.24 20.71 6.23
N MET A 305 5.72 19.59 5.74
CA MET A 305 6.28 18.90 4.59
C MET A 305 6.26 19.77 3.34
N GLU A 306 5.13 20.41 3.03
CA GLU A 306 4.98 21.30 1.89
C GLU A 306 5.91 22.54 2.03
N LEU A 307 5.97 23.14 3.21
CA LEU A 307 6.86 24.26 3.51
C LEU A 307 8.35 23.91 3.33
N ASN A 308 8.76 22.76 3.87
CA ASN A 308 10.13 22.29 3.73
C ASN A 308 10.48 21.92 2.29
N THR A 309 9.53 21.33 1.55
CA THR A 309 9.71 21.02 0.12
C THR A 309 9.93 22.29 -0.69
N ALA A 310 9.12 23.34 -0.47
CA ALA A 310 9.28 24.62 -1.12
C ALA A 310 10.67 25.25 -0.85
N LYS A 311 11.08 25.21 0.42
CA LYS A 311 12.41 25.72 0.82
C LYS A 311 13.54 24.96 0.13
N MET A 312 13.51 23.60 0.16
CA MET A 312 14.55 22.77 -0.46
C MET A 312 14.65 22.98 -1.97
N LEU A 313 13.51 23.18 -2.66
CA LEU A 313 13.51 23.50 -4.08
C LEU A 313 14.22 24.82 -4.37
N ASN A 314 13.92 25.88 -3.60
CA ASN A 314 14.59 27.17 -3.73
C ASN A 314 16.09 27.09 -3.39
N ASP A 315 16.47 26.30 -2.39
CA ASP A 315 17.88 26.12 -1.99
C ASP A 315 18.70 25.38 -3.08
N LEU A 316 18.08 24.61 -3.97
CA LEU A 316 18.75 23.87 -5.06
C LEU A 316 18.94 24.73 -6.33
N ASP A 317 18.15 25.77 -6.52
CA ASP A 317 18.21 26.58 -7.76
C ASP A 317 19.38 27.57 -7.72
N ILE A 318 20.57 27.02 -7.93
CA ILE A 318 21.84 27.79 -7.94
C ILE A 318 22.38 27.85 -9.36
N ASP A 319 22.66 29.07 -9.82
CA ASP A 319 23.22 29.31 -11.13
C ASP A 319 24.67 28.82 -11.26
N CYS A 320 24.95 28.16 -12.39
CA CYS A 320 26.31 27.80 -12.78
C CYS A 320 27.04 28.98 -13.39
N GLN A 321 28.29 29.18 -13.01
CA GLN A 321 29.11 30.32 -13.52
C GLN A 321 29.85 30.00 -14.84
N MET A 322 29.50 28.93 -15.56
CA MET A 322 30.11 28.63 -16.85
C MET A 322 29.69 29.70 -17.91
N PRO A 323 30.62 30.27 -18.68
CA PRO A 323 30.27 31.22 -19.75
C PRO A 323 29.40 30.52 -20.82
N GLU A 324 28.41 31.25 -21.32
CA GLU A 324 27.43 30.73 -22.31
C GLU A 324 28.11 30.24 -23.59
N ASP A 325 29.10 31.02 -24.11
CA ASP A 325 29.88 30.65 -25.30
C ASP A 325 30.59 29.31 -25.13
N MET A 326 31.00 29.00 -23.91
CA MET A 326 31.65 27.73 -23.60
C MET A 326 30.63 26.57 -23.56
N MET A 327 29.46 26.81 -22.99
CA MET A 327 28.37 25.82 -23.00
C MET A 327 27.96 25.50 -24.44
N GLU A 328 27.73 26.52 -25.25
CA GLU A 328 27.38 26.38 -26.66
C GLU A 328 28.41 25.59 -27.46
N LYS A 329 29.71 25.90 -27.28
CA LYS A 329 30.79 25.21 -27.97
C LYS A 329 30.84 23.73 -27.58
N ARG A 330 30.66 23.41 -26.30
CA ARG A 330 30.69 22.05 -25.83
C ARG A 330 29.46 21.26 -26.28
N LEU A 331 28.27 21.88 -26.24
CA LEU A 331 27.06 21.26 -26.74
C LEU A 331 27.15 20.91 -28.22
N ARG A 332 27.67 21.82 -29.06
CA ARG A 332 27.93 21.54 -30.48
C ARG A 332 28.88 20.35 -30.67
N ALA A 333 29.90 20.24 -29.84
CA ALA A 333 30.81 19.10 -29.93
C ALA A 333 30.08 17.76 -29.59
N VAL A 334 29.11 17.76 -28.66
CA VAL A 334 28.25 16.62 -28.38
C VAL A 334 27.33 16.31 -29.55
N GLU A 335 26.67 17.34 -30.14
CA GLU A 335 25.80 17.15 -31.31
C GLU A 335 26.57 16.55 -32.50
N GLU A 336 27.77 17.04 -32.78
CA GLU A 336 28.65 16.51 -33.83
C GLU A 336 29.08 15.06 -33.57
N LYS A 337 29.46 14.73 -32.32
CA LYS A 337 29.88 13.40 -31.92
C LYS A 337 28.77 12.39 -32.06
N GLU A 338 27.59 12.74 -31.57
CA GLU A 338 26.40 11.86 -31.57
C GLU A 338 25.61 11.92 -32.89
N LYS A 339 25.98 12.82 -33.81
CA LYS A 339 25.30 13.04 -35.11
C LYS A 339 23.83 13.35 -34.95
N ILE A 340 23.50 14.17 -33.97
CA ILE A 340 22.14 14.65 -33.70
C ILE A 340 22.05 16.15 -33.99
N GLU A 341 20.87 16.59 -34.39
CA GLU A 341 20.51 18.00 -34.55
C GLU A 341 19.35 18.28 -33.61
N LEU A 342 19.58 19.12 -32.62
CA LEU A 342 18.55 19.48 -31.64
C LEU A 342 17.61 20.55 -32.22
N ASP A 343 16.34 20.41 -31.88
CA ASP A 343 15.35 21.49 -32.07
C ASP A 343 15.68 22.66 -31.12
N PRO A 344 15.34 23.89 -31.45
CA PRO A 344 15.60 25.06 -30.59
C PRO A 344 15.13 24.94 -29.16
N LEU A 345 13.99 24.24 -28.88
CA LEU A 345 13.52 24.01 -27.52
C LEU A 345 14.32 22.88 -26.80
N GLN A 346 14.72 21.84 -27.52
CA GLN A 346 15.59 20.82 -26.99
C GLN A 346 16.99 21.40 -26.65
N HIS A 347 17.54 22.20 -27.59
CA HIS A 347 18.82 22.89 -27.37
C HIS A 347 18.73 23.82 -26.14
N LYS A 348 17.65 24.62 -26.03
CA LYS A 348 17.38 25.44 -24.86
C LYS A 348 17.35 24.60 -23.58
N ALA A 349 16.66 23.46 -23.59
CA ALA A 349 16.54 22.60 -22.41
C ALA A 349 17.90 22.08 -21.93
N VAL A 350 18.80 21.71 -22.86
CA VAL A 350 20.16 21.28 -22.49
C VAL A 350 20.95 22.44 -21.88
N ILE A 351 20.92 23.66 -22.51
CA ILE A 351 21.62 24.84 -21.97
C ILE A 351 21.09 25.21 -20.59
N GLU A 352 19.75 25.24 -20.39
CA GLU A 352 19.14 25.58 -19.10
C GLU A 352 19.51 24.53 -18.02
N SER A 353 19.65 23.24 -18.40
CA SER A 353 20.08 22.18 -17.46
C SER A 353 21.52 22.37 -16.96
N ILE A 354 22.35 23.07 -17.72
CA ILE A 354 23.73 23.39 -17.37
C ILE A 354 23.78 24.65 -16.52
N LYS A 355 22.96 25.64 -16.85
CA LYS A 355 22.94 26.98 -16.21
C LYS A 355 22.37 26.90 -14.78
N HIS A 356 21.31 26.13 -14.57
CA HIS A 356 20.53 26.17 -13.33
C HIS A 356 20.63 24.88 -12.52
N GLY A 357 20.51 25.01 -11.22
CA GLY A 357 20.51 23.87 -10.29
C GLY A 357 19.20 23.07 -10.35
N LEU A 358 18.10 23.68 -10.81
CA LEU A 358 16.81 23.03 -10.99
C LEU A 358 16.22 23.35 -12.37
N LEU A 359 15.93 22.30 -13.14
CA LEU A 359 15.26 22.40 -14.43
C LEU A 359 14.02 21.53 -14.47
N ILE A 360 12.93 22.05 -14.99
CA ILE A 360 11.72 21.30 -15.31
C ILE A 360 11.58 21.15 -16.82
N LEU A 361 11.58 19.89 -17.31
CA LEU A 361 11.37 19.56 -18.71
C LEU A 361 10.01 18.91 -18.89
N THR A 362 9.09 19.55 -19.57
CA THR A 362 7.76 19.00 -19.82
C THR A 362 7.44 18.90 -21.31
N GLY A 363 6.46 18.07 -21.66
CA GLY A 363 6.00 17.92 -23.03
C GLY A 363 5.24 16.62 -23.26
N GLY A 364 4.38 16.59 -24.26
CA GLY A 364 3.56 15.44 -24.62
C GLY A 364 4.35 14.31 -25.29
N PRO A 365 3.66 13.25 -25.76
CA PRO A 365 4.28 12.15 -26.48
C PRO A 365 4.85 12.61 -27.83
N GLY A 366 5.98 12.05 -28.23
CA GLY A 366 6.62 12.36 -29.52
C GLY A 366 7.32 13.71 -29.62
N THR A 367 7.46 14.46 -28.52
CA THR A 367 8.15 15.79 -28.50
C THR A 367 9.65 15.67 -28.27
N GLY A 368 10.19 14.47 -28.15
CA GLY A 368 11.63 14.23 -28.06
C GLY A 368 12.24 14.41 -26.67
N LYS A 369 11.47 14.25 -25.58
CA LYS A 369 11.99 14.26 -24.19
C LYS A 369 13.19 13.33 -24.02
N THR A 370 13.08 12.08 -24.48
CA THR A 370 14.14 11.07 -24.37
C THR A 370 15.43 11.50 -25.10
N THR A 371 15.31 12.06 -26.30
CA THR A 371 16.46 12.58 -27.04
C THR A 371 17.14 13.70 -26.28
N THR A 372 16.37 14.61 -25.70
CA THR A 372 16.87 15.71 -24.88
C THR A 372 17.61 15.19 -23.64
N ILE A 373 17.03 14.21 -22.92
CA ILE A 373 17.65 13.56 -21.76
C ILE A 373 18.98 12.92 -22.18
N ASN A 374 19.01 12.16 -23.28
CA ASN A 374 20.24 11.53 -23.77
C ASN A 374 21.33 12.56 -24.05
N THR A 375 20.97 13.68 -24.68
CA THR A 375 21.94 14.76 -24.94
C THR A 375 22.47 15.38 -23.66
N MET A 376 21.58 15.60 -22.65
CA MET A 376 22.01 16.07 -21.32
C MET A 376 22.99 15.10 -20.68
N ILE A 377 22.69 13.81 -20.70
CA ILE A 377 23.57 12.77 -20.16
C ILE A 377 24.95 12.81 -20.83
N GLN A 378 24.97 12.80 -22.19
CA GLN A 378 26.22 12.86 -22.95
C GLN A 378 27.02 14.13 -22.67
N PHE A 379 26.34 15.26 -22.48
CA PHE A 379 26.99 16.51 -22.11
C PHE A 379 27.64 16.40 -20.73
N PHE A 380 26.89 15.98 -19.71
CA PHE A 380 27.40 15.89 -18.34
C PHE A 380 28.49 14.84 -18.20
N GLU A 381 28.39 13.73 -18.92
CA GLU A 381 29.44 12.72 -18.98
C GLU A 381 30.73 13.27 -19.61
N SER A 382 30.61 14.08 -20.66
CA SER A 382 31.79 14.73 -21.29
C SER A 382 32.49 15.69 -20.34
N GLU A 383 31.78 16.21 -19.34
CA GLU A 383 32.32 17.05 -18.26
C GLU A 383 32.87 16.23 -17.07
N GLY A 384 32.76 14.90 -17.11
CA GLY A 384 33.20 14.02 -16.04
C GLY A 384 32.31 14.05 -14.80
N LEU A 385 31.05 14.48 -14.93
CA LEU A 385 30.09 14.55 -13.81
C LEU A 385 29.43 13.20 -13.57
N SER A 386 29.17 12.87 -12.31
CA SER A 386 28.43 11.69 -11.89
C SER A 386 26.92 11.93 -12.06
N ILE A 387 26.24 10.96 -12.69
CA ILE A 387 24.83 11.08 -13.07
C ILE A 387 24.05 9.94 -12.43
N LEU A 388 22.92 10.25 -11.79
CA LEU A 388 21.93 9.28 -11.32
C LEU A 388 20.61 9.47 -12.08
N LEU A 389 20.05 8.35 -12.54
CA LEU A 389 18.78 8.32 -13.25
C LEU A 389 17.75 7.61 -12.41
N ALA A 390 16.56 8.19 -12.25
CA ALA A 390 15.48 7.52 -11.55
C ALA A 390 14.08 7.85 -12.09
N ALA A 391 13.12 6.99 -11.72
CA ALA A 391 11.71 7.15 -12.04
C ALA A 391 10.85 6.64 -10.87
N PRO A 392 9.56 7.04 -10.75
CA PRO A 392 8.71 6.61 -9.64
C PRO A 392 8.34 5.12 -9.67
N THR A 393 8.39 4.46 -10.83
CA THR A 393 8.03 3.04 -10.97
C THR A 393 9.14 2.24 -11.64
N GLY A 394 9.19 0.90 -11.34
CA GLY A 394 10.17 0.00 -11.93
C GLY A 394 10.10 -0.05 -13.46
N ARG A 395 8.90 -0.01 -14.04
CA ARG A 395 8.71 0.01 -15.49
C ARG A 395 9.19 1.30 -16.15
N ALA A 396 8.95 2.45 -15.51
CA ALA A 396 9.47 3.71 -16.01
C ALA A 396 11.00 3.75 -15.94
N ALA A 397 11.60 3.27 -14.86
CA ALA A 397 13.04 3.14 -14.71
C ALA A 397 13.65 2.22 -15.77
N LYS A 398 13.05 1.04 -15.98
CA LYS A 398 13.49 0.11 -17.03
C LYS A 398 13.42 0.75 -18.42
N ARG A 399 12.31 1.42 -18.75
CA ARG A 399 12.16 2.14 -20.02
C ARG A 399 13.23 3.23 -20.18
N MET A 400 13.54 3.94 -19.11
CA MET A 400 14.59 4.95 -19.11
C MET A 400 15.97 4.31 -19.39
N THR A 401 16.28 3.17 -18.77
CA THR A 401 17.50 2.40 -19.05
C THR A 401 17.57 1.95 -20.51
N GLU A 402 16.49 1.36 -21.04
CA GLU A 402 16.43 0.91 -22.44
C GLU A 402 16.62 2.07 -23.44
N ALA A 403 16.09 3.23 -23.11
CA ALA A 403 16.10 4.40 -24.00
C ALA A 403 17.40 5.22 -23.93
N THR A 404 18.08 5.21 -22.78
CA THR A 404 19.31 5.97 -22.55
C THR A 404 20.58 5.14 -22.62
N GLY A 405 20.48 3.85 -22.39
CA GLY A 405 21.63 2.95 -22.21
C GLY A 405 22.33 3.08 -20.84
N TYR A 406 21.84 3.96 -19.95
CA TYR A 406 22.33 4.15 -18.59
C TYR A 406 21.40 3.48 -17.58
N GLU A 407 21.95 2.91 -16.52
CA GLU A 407 21.17 2.27 -15.48
C GLU A 407 20.29 3.31 -14.75
N ALA A 408 18.98 3.13 -14.82
CA ALA A 408 18.01 3.90 -14.07
C ALA A 408 17.32 3.00 -13.04
N GLN A 409 16.97 3.54 -11.88
CA GLN A 409 16.33 2.81 -10.81
C GLN A 409 15.07 3.53 -10.32
N THR A 410 14.28 2.88 -9.47
CA THR A 410 13.15 3.57 -8.84
C THR A 410 13.67 4.61 -7.83
N ILE A 411 12.92 5.72 -7.66
CA ILE A 411 13.25 6.72 -6.62
C ILE A 411 13.37 6.04 -5.24
N HIS A 412 12.48 5.09 -4.94
CA HIS A 412 12.52 4.34 -3.69
C HIS A 412 13.83 3.54 -3.53
N ARG A 413 14.29 2.88 -4.59
CA ARG A 413 15.56 2.14 -4.58
C ARG A 413 16.75 3.09 -4.48
N LEU A 414 16.69 4.23 -5.17
CA LEU A 414 17.70 5.29 -5.07
C LEU A 414 17.86 5.80 -3.65
N LEU A 415 16.73 5.94 -2.93
CA LEU A 415 16.70 6.40 -1.54
C LEU A 415 16.96 5.29 -0.51
N GLU A 416 17.14 4.04 -0.94
CA GLU A 416 17.43 2.88 -0.08
C GLU A 416 16.41 2.74 1.05
N VAL A 417 15.28 2.08 0.79
CA VAL A 417 14.24 1.87 1.81
C VAL A 417 14.79 1.04 2.97
N ASN A 418 14.60 1.51 4.19
CA ASN A 418 14.96 0.78 5.40
C ASN A 418 14.05 -0.44 5.54
N GLY A 419 14.62 -1.66 5.57
CA GLY A 419 13.86 -2.92 5.61
C GLY A 419 13.17 -3.25 6.93
N ASN A 420 12.99 -2.29 7.84
CA ASN A 420 12.28 -2.48 9.10
C ASN A 420 10.78 -2.22 8.90
N PRO A 421 9.91 -3.27 8.99
CA PRO A 421 8.46 -3.10 8.77
C PRO A 421 7.79 -2.13 9.76
N GLU A 422 8.38 -1.93 10.94
CA GLU A 422 7.85 -1.04 11.99
C GLU A 422 8.10 0.46 11.69
N GLU A 423 9.00 0.78 10.75
CA GLU A 423 9.36 2.15 10.39
C GLU A 423 8.73 2.62 9.05
N GLU A 424 7.99 1.76 8.34
CA GLU A 424 7.30 2.14 7.09
C GLU A 424 6.31 3.30 7.27
N SER A 425 5.73 3.46 8.46
CA SER A 425 4.82 4.56 8.77
C SER A 425 5.51 5.93 8.93
N THR A 426 6.85 5.96 9.07
CA THR A 426 7.64 7.19 9.24
C THR A 426 8.53 7.52 8.05
N GLY A 427 8.42 6.77 6.92
CA GLY A 427 9.18 7.08 5.69
C GLY A 427 10.68 6.88 5.85
N GLY A 428 11.11 5.80 6.48
CA GLY A 428 12.51 5.49 6.76
C GLY A 428 13.32 5.18 5.49
N PHE A 429 13.77 6.21 4.77
CA PHE A 429 14.81 6.06 3.75
C PHE A 429 16.19 6.20 4.39
N LEU A 430 17.12 5.34 3.99
CA LEU A 430 18.53 5.41 4.44
C LEU A 430 19.25 6.62 3.85
N ARG A 431 18.87 7.04 2.63
CA ARG A 431 19.35 8.27 2.02
C ARG A 431 18.50 9.44 2.48
N ASN A 432 19.13 10.39 3.13
CA ASN A 432 18.53 11.57 3.74
C ASN A 432 19.60 12.67 3.96
N ARG A 433 19.31 13.71 4.72
CA ARG A 433 20.24 14.81 5.00
C ARG A 433 21.55 14.38 5.66
N GLU A 434 21.53 13.31 6.47
CA GLU A 434 22.70 12.78 7.17
C GLU A 434 23.51 11.81 6.29
N ASN A 435 22.83 11.18 5.31
CA ASN A 435 23.43 10.26 4.36
C ASN A 435 22.93 10.58 2.92
N PRO A 436 23.38 11.68 2.32
CA PRO A 436 22.85 12.16 1.04
C PRO A 436 23.30 11.29 -0.14
N LEU A 437 22.67 11.54 -1.29
CA LEU A 437 23.06 10.98 -2.57
C LEU A 437 24.37 11.63 -3.05
N GLU A 438 25.29 10.80 -3.49
CA GLU A 438 26.59 11.25 -4.03
C GLU A 438 26.49 11.35 -5.57
N ALA A 439 26.00 12.49 -6.07
CA ALA A 439 25.88 12.74 -7.51
C ALA A 439 25.96 14.23 -7.83
N ASP A 440 26.54 14.55 -8.98
CA ASP A 440 26.57 15.92 -9.49
C ASP A 440 25.27 16.26 -10.22
N VAL A 441 24.63 15.27 -10.83
CA VAL A 441 23.39 15.41 -11.61
C VAL A 441 22.41 14.30 -11.27
N ILE A 442 21.16 14.65 -11.02
CA ILE A 442 20.07 13.70 -10.81
C ILE A 442 18.94 14.02 -11.81
N ILE A 443 18.56 13.04 -12.61
CA ILE A 443 17.47 13.17 -13.58
C ILE A 443 16.33 12.25 -13.16
N ILE A 444 15.15 12.84 -12.95
CA ILE A 444 13.94 12.10 -12.57
C ILE A 444 12.92 12.18 -13.71
N ASP A 445 12.54 11.04 -14.28
CA ASP A 445 11.49 10.97 -15.30
C ASP A 445 10.12 10.58 -14.70
N GLU A 446 9.05 10.76 -15.46
CA GLU A 446 7.66 10.50 -15.06
C GLU A 446 7.23 11.27 -13.80
N MET A 447 7.64 12.52 -13.66
CA MET A 447 7.37 13.37 -12.49
C MET A 447 5.88 13.60 -12.20
N SER A 448 4.98 13.39 -13.18
CA SER A 448 3.53 13.45 -12.97
C SER A 448 3.04 12.45 -11.90
N MET A 449 3.79 11.37 -11.67
CA MET A 449 3.46 10.32 -10.70
C MET A 449 4.05 10.57 -9.30
N VAL A 450 4.93 11.56 -9.15
CA VAL A 450 5.60 11.87 -7.87
C VAL A 450 4.69 12.72 -7.00
N ASP A 451 4.38 12.23 -5.81
CA ASP A 451 3.60 12.95 -4.80
C ASP A 451 4.50 13.79 -3.86
N LEU A 452 3.87 14.50 -2.94
CA LEU A 452 4.59 15.36 -1.99
C LEU A 452 5.50 14.55 -1.05
N ASN A 453 5.08 13.36 -0.61
CA ASN A 453 5.89 12.52 0.28
C ASN A 453 7.20 12.10 -0.40
N LEU A 454 7.08 11.56 -1.62
CA LEU A 454 8.23 11.06 -2.37
C LEU A 454 9.16 12.22 -2.79
N MET A 455 8.58 13.37 -3.18
CA MET A 455 9.37 14.57 -3.51
C MET A 455 10.12 15.11 -2.31
N HIS A 456 9.47 15.19 -1.15
CA HIS A 456 10.10 15.63 0.09
C HIS A 456 11.26 14.69 0.50
N ALA A 457 11.05 13.37 0.38
CA ALA A 457 12.09 12.38 0.68
C ALA A 457 13.28 12.51 -0.28
N LEU A 458 13.02 12.64 -1.59
CA LEU A 458 14.06 12.85 -2.60
C LEU A 458 14.89 14.10 -2.29
N LEU A 459 14.23 15.25 -2.11
CA LEU A 459 14.91 16.52 -1.83
C LEU A 459 15.71 16.49 -0.52
N SER A 460 15.25 15.71 0.47
CA SER A 460 15.98 15.52 1.72
C SER A 460 17.32 14.79 1.53
N ALA A 461 17.47 14.02 0.46
CA ALA A 461 18.69 13.29 0.13
C ALA A 461 19.58 13.99 -0.91
N VAL A 462 19.12 15.09 -1.51
CA VAL A 462 19.87 15.85 -2.52
C VAL A 462 20.69 16.95 -1.85
N VAL A 463 21.96 17.06 -2.21
CA VAL A 463 22.87 18.06 -1.67
C VAL A 463 22.80 19.34 -2.48
N GLN A 464 22.95 20.48 -1.82
CA GLN A 464 23.07 21.79 -2.49
C GLN A 464 24.28 21.79 -3.45
N GLY A 465 24.07 22.20 -4.69
CA GLY A 465 25.06 22.15 -5.76
C GLY A 465 24.88 20.95 -6.72
N THR A 466 24.10 19.93 -6.35
CA THR A 466 23.64 18.90 -7.29
C THR A 466 22.61 19.50 -8.23
N ARG A 467 22.72 19.22 -9.53
CA ARG A 467 21.70 19.60 -10.52
C ARG A 467 20.57 18.59 -10.49
N LEU A 468 19.34 19.09 -10.33
CA LEU A 468 18.13 18.28 -10.35
C LEU A 468 17.30 18.59 -11.59
N ILE A 469 17.12 17.60 -12.43
CA ILE A 469 16.34 17.72 -13.67
C ILE A 469 15.07 16.88 -13.51
N LEU A 470 13.93 17.56 -13.52
CA LEU A 470 12.61 16.96 -13.34
C LEU A 470 11.92 16.86 -14.71
N VAL A 471 11.69 15.64 -15.18
CA VAL A 471 11.09 15.39 -16.50
C VAL A 471 9.70 14.78 -16.32
N GLY A 472 8.72 15.27 -17.07
CA GLY A 472 7.36 14.72 -16.98
C GLY A 472 6.40 15.29 -18.01
N ASP A 473 5.19 14.82 -17.95
CA ASP A 473 4.07 15.30 -18.76
C ASP A 473 2.96 15.80 -17.83
N VAL A 474 2.81 17.11 -17.73
CA VAL A 474 1.88 17.78 -16.80
C VAL A 474 0.41 17.49 -17.13
N ASP A 475 0.11 17.07 -18.36
CA ASP A 475 -1.24 16.81 -18.85
C ASP A 475 -1.70 15.36 -18.60
N GLN A 476 -0.79 14.47 -18.13
CA GLN A 476 -1.15 13.14 -17.69
C GLN A 476 -1.86 13.18 -16.33
N LEU A 477 -2.41 12.03 -15.93
CA LEU A 477 -3.01 11.88 -14.61
C LEU A 477 -2.01 12.23 -13.50
N PRO A 478 -2.45 12.95 -12.45
CA PRO A 478 -1.61 13.26 -11.30
C PRO A 478 -1.23 12.01 -10.52
N SER A 479 -0.29 12.15 -9.57
CA SER A 479 0.10 11.12 -8.62
C SER A 479 -1.11 10.55 -7.85
N VAL A 480 -1.03 9.32 -7.38
CA VAL A 480 -2.08 8.75 -6.52
C VAL A 480 -2.03 9.39 -5.13
N GLY A 481 -0.83 9.68 -4.61
CA GLY A 481 -0.63 10.30 -3.32
C GLY A 481 -0.91 11.82 -3.30
N PRO A 482 -0.70 12.47 -2.13
CA PRO A 482 -1.10 13.85 -1.89
C PRO A 482 -0.25 14.88 -2.64
N GLY A 483 -0.91 15.99 -3.03
CA GLY A 483 -0.30 17.11 -3.73
C GLY A 483 -0.31 16.97 -5.26
N SER A 484 0.12 18.03 -5.93
CA SER A 484 0.25 18.12 -7.38
C SER A 484 1.63 18.69 -7.75
N VAL A 485 2.68 18.03 -7.26
CA VAL A 485 4.05 18.56 -7.20
C VAL A 485 4.52 19.15 -8.52
N LEU A 486 4.47 18.40 -9.63
CA LEU A 486 4.93 18.90 -10.93
C LEU A 486 4.15 20.13 -11.38
N LYS A 487 2.80 20.08 -11.24
CA LYS A 487 1.91 21.19 -11.63
C LYS A 487 2.15 22.43 -10.77
N ASP A 488 2.32 22.24 -9.46
CA ASP A 488 2.56 23.32 -8.50
C ASP A 488 3.92 24.00 -8.75
N ILE A 489 4.98 23.22 -9.02
CA ILE A 489 6.31 23.75 -9.37
C ILE A 489 6.24 24.58 -10.64
N ILE A 490 5.56 24.08 -11.69
CA ILE A 490 5.37 24.82 -12.95
C ILE A 490 4.55 26.10 -12.73
N SER A 491 3.45 26.00 -11.95
CA SER A 491 2.54 27.12 -11.69
C SER A 491 3.13 28.21 -10.80
N SER A 492 4.20 27.91 -10.06
CA SER A 492 4.91 28.90 -9.24
C SER A 492 5.65 29.94 -10.07
N GLU A 493 5.93 29.66 -11.36
CA GLU A 493 6.69 30.49 -12.28
C GLU A 493 8.08 30.92 -11.73
N ARG A 494 8.56 30.26 -10.69
CA ARG A 494 9.81 30.60 -9.99
C ARG A 494 11.03 29.94 -10.64
N PHE A 495 10.87 28.74 -11.18
CA PHE A 495 11.96 27.93 -11.70
C PHE A 495 11.96 27.88 -13.22
N HIS A 496 13.07 27.42 -13.78
CA HIS A 496 13.23 27.28 -15.22
C HIS A 496 12.44 26.09 -15.76
N VAL A 497 11.46 26.39 -16.61
CA VAL A 497 10.60 25.39 -17.26
C VAL A 497 10.81 25.43 -18.75
N VAL A 498 11.12 24.30 -19.37
CA VAL A 498 11.13 24.16 -20.83
C VAL A 498 10.04 23.18 -21.24
N THR A 499 9.11 23.70 -22.07
CA THR A 499 7.99 22.92 -22.62
C THR A 499 8.29 22.54 -24.05
N LEU A 500 8.50 21.26 -24.34
CA LEU A 500 8.69 20.76 -25.69
C LEU A 500 7.32 20.64 -26.39
N THR A 501 7.15 21.39 -27.45
CA THR A 501 5.87 21.48 -28.20
C THR A 501 5.95 20.88 -29.61
N LYS A 502 7.16 20.76 -30.18
CA LYS A 502 7.34 20.24 -31.53
C LYS A 502 7.19 18.73 -31.60
N ILE A 503 6.27 18.26 -32.42
CA ILE A 503 6.08 16.84 -32.73
C ILE A 503 7.04 16.49 -33.89
N PHE A 504 7.92 15.51 -33.66
CA PHE A 504 8.89 15.12 -34.69
C PHE A 504 8.22 14.27 -35.77
N ARG A 505 8.82 14.26 -36.98
CA ARG A 505 8.24 13.71 -38.20
C ARG A 505 7.78 12.24 -38.04
N GLN A 506 8.60 11.40 -37.41
CA GLN A 506 8.22 10.00 -37.18
C GLN A 506 6.99 9.89 -36.24
N ALA A 507 6.89 10.75 -35.25
CA ALA A 507 5.74 10.84 -34.34
C ALA A 507 4.51 11.46 -35.05
N GLY A 508 4.69 12.37 -35.97
CA GLY A 508 3.63 13.03 -36.78
C GLY A 508 2.92 12.09 -37.75
N GLU A 509 3.50 10.92 -38.07
CA GLU A 509 2.85 9.89 -38.88
C GLU A 509 1.92 8.95 -38.05
N SER A 510 1.97 9.03 -36.71
CA SER A 510 1.13 8.26 -35.81
C SER A 510 -0.16 9.01 -35.46
N ASP A 511 -1.30 8.44 -35.79
CA ASP A 511 -2.60 9.00 -35.40
C ASP A 511 -2.81 8.90 -33.88
N ILE A 512 -2.17 7.94 -33.15
CA ILE A 512 -2.20 7.87 -31.70
C ILE A 512 -1.63 9.17 -31.12
N ILE A 513 -0.45 9.58 -31.58
CA ILE A 513 0.24 10.79 -31.09
C ILE A 513 -0.52 12.05 -31.48
N MET A 514 -0.93 12.15 -32.74
CA MET A 514 -1.67 13.32 -33.23
C MET A 514 -3.01 13.48 -32.52
N ASN A 515 -3.73 12.37 -32.27
CA ASN A 515 -5.00 12.41 -31.55
C ASN A 515 -4.78 12.67 -30.05
N ALA A 516 -3.70 12.18 -29.44
CA ALA A 516 -3.35 12.54 -28.06
C ALA A 516 -3.19 14.06 -27.90
N HIS A 517 -2.48 14.72 -28.82
CA HIS A 517 -2.34 16.18 -28.79
C HIS A 517 -3.67 16.91 -29.01
N LYS A 518 -4.53 16.45 -29.94
CA LYS A 518 -5.88 16.98 -30.09
C LYS A 518 -6.74 16.81 -28.83
N ILE A 519 -6.70 15.63 -28.22
CA ILE A 519 -7.40 15.35 -26.96
C ILE A 519 -6.92 16.35 -25.90
N ASN A 520 -5.63 16.53 -25.77
CA ASN A 520 -5.04 17.45 -24.79
C ASN A 520 -5.48 18.91 -25.06
N ALA A 521 -5.46 19.36 -26.29
CA ALA A 521 -5.95 20.66 -26.68
C ALA A 521 -7.48 20.84 -26.53
N GLY A 522 -8.23 19.72 -26.37
CA GLY A 522 -9.69 19.70 -26.32
C GLY A 522 -10.34 19.82 -27.69
N GLU A 523 -9.59 19.49 -28.71
CA GLU A 523 -10.06 19.48 -30.09
C GLU A 523 -10.78 18.15 -30.41
N PRO A 524 -11.81 18.17 -31.26
CA PRO A 524 -12.52 16.96 -31.66
C PRO A 524 -11.62 16.02 -32.47
N VAL A 525 -11.72 14.73 -32.21
CA VAL A 525 -11.03 13.67 -32.95
C VAL A 525 -12.00 13.00 -33.92
N GLU A 526 -11.57 12.84 -35.19
CA GLU A 526 -12.33 12.15 -36.21
C GLU A 526 -12.21 10.62 -36.05
N LEU A 527 -13.24 9.97 -35.52
CA LEU A 527 -13.24 8.55 -35.20
C LEU A 527 -13.44 7.64 -36.44
N ASN A 528 -13.95 8.16 -37.53
CA ASN A 528 -14.22 7.41 -38.77
C ASN A 528 -13.04 7.44 -39.75
N LYS A 529 -11.95 8.10 -39.45
CA LYS A 529 -10.76 8.21 -40.30
C LYS A 529 -10.09 6.83 -40.40
N LYS A 530 -9.68 6.42 -41.59
CA LYS A 530 -8.81 5.27 -41.78
C LYS A 530 -7.45 5.55 -41.16
N SER A 531 -7.08 4.78 -40.18
CA SER A 531 -5.81 4.88 -39.45
C SER A 531 -5.03 3.56 -39.52
N ARG A 532 -3.72 3.64 -39.25
CA ARG A 532 -2.85 2.47 -39.15
C ARG A 532 -2.66 2.03 -37.69
N ASP A 533 -2.85 2.93 -36.74
CA ASP A 533 -2.51 2.69 -35.33
C ASP A 533 -3.63 3.11 -34.35
N PHE A 534 -4.63 3.90 -34.79
CA PHE A 534 -5.73 4.37 -33.96
C PHE A 534 -7.07 3.89 -34.53
N PHE A 535 -7.75 3.02 -33.81
CA PHE A 535 -9.02 2.43 -34.24
C PHE A 535 -10.14 2.72 -33.26
N PHE A 536 -11.32 3.06 -33.80
CA PHE A 536 -12.53 3.21 -33.01
C PHE A 536 -13.62 2.28 -33.53
N VAL A 537 -14.21 1.49 -32.63
CA VAL A 537 -15.31 0.59 -32.92
C VAL A 537 -16.53 1.03 -32.11
N LYS A 538 -17.52 1.58 -32.77
CA LYS A 538 -18.74 2.04 -32.12
C LYS A 538 -19.56 0.84 -31.62
N CYS A 539 -19.82 0.83 -30.31
CA CYS A 539 -20.64 -0.19 -29.66
C CYS A 539 -21.13 0.35 -28.31
N ASP A 540 -22.42 0.23 -28.03
CA ASP A 540 -23.04 0.72 -26.79
C ASP A 540 -23.48 -0.43 -25.85
N GLU A 541 -23.21 -1.69 -26.21
CA GLU A 541 -23.59 -2.87 -25.44
C GLU A 541 -22.36 -3.53 -24.81
N ALA A 542 -22.38 -3.67 -23.49
CA ALA A 542 -21.22 -4.16 -22.71
C ALA A 542 -20.77 -5.58 -23.12
N ASP A 543 -21.69 -6.53 -23.31
CA ASP A 543 -21.35 -7.91 -23.61
C ASP A 543 -20.77 -8.04 -25.03
N THR A 544 -21.26 -7.25 -25.98
CA THR A 544 -20.72 -7.15 -27.35
C THR A 544 -19.30 -6.55 -27.33
N ILE A 545 -19.07 -5.53 -26.49
CA ILE A 545 -17.73 -4.94 -26.28
C ILE A 545 -16.77 -6.00 -25.75
N ILE A 546 -17.16 -6.76 -24.71
CA ILE A 546 -16.34 -7.82 -24.12
C ILE A 546 -16.01 -8.91 -25.14
N GLY A 547 -16.99 -9.36 -25.93
CA GLY A 547 -16.78 -10.32 -27.03
C GLY A 547 -15.78 -9.79 -28.07
N GLY A 548 -15.88 -8.51 -28.43
CA GLY A 548 -14.94 -7.83 -29.31
C GLY A 548 -13.51 -7.80 -28.76
N ILE A 549 -13.34 -7.49 -27.48
CA ILE A 549 -12.05 -7.50 -26.79
C ILE A 549 -11.39 -8.87 -26.86
N ILE A 550 -12.14 -9.92 -26.51
CA ILE A 550 -11.65 -11.31 -26.55
C ILE A 550 -11.18 -11.67 -27.96
N ALA A 551 -12.00 -11.37 -29.00
CA ALA A 551 -11.65 -11.64 -30.37
C ALA A 551 -10.41 -10.88 -30.87
N LEU A 552 -10.23 -9.63 -30.42
CA LEU A 552 -9.05 -8.83 -30.73
C LEU A 552 -7.78 -9.43 -30.11
N ILE A 553 -7.81 -9.80 -28.83
CA ILE A 553 -6.65 -10.35 -28.12
C ILE A 553 -6.28 -11.72 -28.67
N GLN A 554 -7.26 -12.59 -28.94
CA GLN A 554 -6.97 -13.96 -29.38
C GLN A 554 -6.54 -14.06 -30.84
N ARG A 555 -7.03 -13.19 -31.74
CA ARG A 555 -6.89 -13.39 -33.18
C ARG A 555 -6.19 -12.26 -33.93
N LYS A 556 -6.56 -11.00 -33.69
CA LYS A 556 -6.18 -9.90 -34.59
C LYS A 556 -4.94 -9.16 -34.11
N LEU A 557 -4.93 -8.68 -32.86
CA LEU A 557 -3.88 -7.79 -32.38
C LEU A 557 -2.51 -8.46 -32.26
N PRO A 558 -2.38 -9.72 -31.81
CA PRO A 558 -1.07 -10.36 -31.72
C PRO A 558 -0.31 -10.38 -33.04
N GLN A 559 -1.02 -10.70 -34.13
CA GLN A 559 -0.43 -10.70 -35.47
C GLN A 559 -0.18 -9.28 -35.99
N TYR A 560 -1.09 -8.34 -35.67
CA TYR A 560 -0.99 -6.97 -36.15
C TYR A 560 0.20 -6.19 -35.56
N VAL A 561 0.41 -6.33 -34.26
CA VAL A 561 1.52 -5.62 -33.56
C VAL A 561 2.77 -6.49 -33.39
N GLN A 562 2.73 -7.77 -33.81
CA GLN A 562 3.80 -8.76 -33.63
C GLN A 562 4.22 -8.86 -32.14
N ALA A 563 3.25 -9.16 -31.28
CA ALA A 563 3.44 -9.28 -29.84
C ALA A 563 2.64 -10.47 -29.29
N HIS A 564 3.06 -10.98 -28.13
CA HIS A 564 2.34 -12.06 -27.45
C HIS A 564 0.99 -11.53 -26.90
N PRO A 565 -0.09 -12.35 -26.84
CA PRO A 565 -1.37 -11.92 -26.27
C PRO A 565 -1.26 -11.30 -24.87
N ASN A 566 -0.33 -11.75 -24.04
CA ASN A 566 -0.09 -11.19 -22.70
C ASN A 566 0.51 -9.78 -22.71
N GLU A 567 1.11 -9.35 -23.84
CA GLU A 567 1.64 -7.98 -23.98
C GLU A 567 0.55 -6.98 -24.42
N ILE A 568 -0.64 -7.48 -24.82
CA ILE A 568 -1.79 -6.64 -25.14
C ILE A 568 -2.50 -6.31 -23.85
N GLN A 569 -2.78 -5.01 -23.63
CA GLN A 569 -3.38 -4.56 -22.40
C GLN A 569 -4.78 -3.98 -22.58
N VAL A 570 -5.74 -4.53 -21.84
CA VAL A 570 -7.04 -3.90 -21.67
C VAL A 570 -6.96 -2.87 -20.54
N MET A 571 -7.39 -1.65 -20.82
CA MET A 571 -7.42 -0.58 -19.82
C MET A 571 -8.83 -0.08 -19.63
N THR A 572 -9.30 0.02 -18.39
CA THR A 572 -10.63 0.53 -18.09
C THR A 572 -10.57 1.77 -17.22
N PRO A 573 -11.52 2.72 -17.35
CA PRO A 573 -11.59 3.87 -16.46
C PRO A 573 -11.89 3.49 -15.02
N THR A 574 -12.65 2.42 -14.77
CA THR A 574 -13.21 2.07 -13.47
C THR A 574 -12.76 0.69 -12.97
N ARG A 575 -12.72 0.54 -11.64
CA ARG A 575 -12.47 -0.76 -11.00
C ARG A 575 -13.72 -1.64 -10.98
N LYS A 576 -14.88 -1.04 -10.68
CA LYS A 576 -16.18 -1.71 -10.59
C LYS A 576 -17.11 -1.30 -11.73
N GLY A 577 -18.15 -2.08 -12.00
CA GLY A 577 -19.14 -1.81 -13.03
C GLY A 577 -19.09 -2.79 -14.19
N LEU A 578 -19.91 -2.53 -15.22
CA LEU A 578 -20.09 -3.44 -16.36
C LEU A 578 -18.81 -3.75 -17.14
N LEU A 579 -17.95 -2.74 -17.32
CA LEU A 579 -16.63 -2.83 -17.96
C LEU A 579 -15.51 -2.58 -16.96
N GLY A 580 -15.76 -2.72 -15.66
CA GLY A 580 -14.76 -2.54 -14.61
C GLY A 580 -13.76 -3.68 -14.56
N VAL A 581 -12.57 -3.37 -14.04
CA VAL A 581 -11.42 -4.30 -13.94
C VAL A 581 -11.81 -5.63 -13.29
N GLU A 582 -12.57 -5.59 -12.18
CA GLU A 582 -12.93 -6.81 -11.43
C GLU A 582 -13.73 -7.80 -12.30
N ARG A 583 -14.78 -7.32 -12.97
CA ARG A 583 -15.60 -8.15 -13.88
C ARG A 583 -14.80 -8.57 -15.11
N MET A 584 -14.04 -7.63 -15.70
CA MET A 584 -13.25 -7.89 -16.89
C MET A 584 -12.21 -8.99 -16.66
N ASN A 585 -11.49 -8.96 -15.55
CA ASN A 585 -10.47 -9.96 -15.24
C ASN A 585 -11.05 -11.36 -15.11
N VAL A 586 -12.20 -11.52 -14.44
CA VAL A 586 -12.89 -12.83 -14.33
C VAL A 586 -13.29 -13.37 -15.70
N ILE A 587 -13.85 -12.50 -16.55
CA ILE A 587 -14.29 -12.92 -17.90
C ILE A 587 -13.08 -13.22 -18.77
N LEU A 588 -12.08 -12.34 -18.80
CA LEU A 588 -10.90 -12.51 -19.64
C LEU A 588 -10.09 -13.75 -19.23
N GLN A 589 -9.93 -14.03 -17.93
CA GLN A 589 -9.32 -15.27 -17.44
C GLN A 589 -10.00 -16.49 -18.04
N LYS A 590 -11.33 -16.54 -17.97
CA LYS A 590 -12.12 -17.68 -18.49
C LYS A 590 -11.87 -17.96 -19.98
N TYR A 591 -11.66 -16.91 -20.78
CA TYR A 591 -11.51 -17.05 -22.24
C TYR A 591 -10.05 -17.07 -22.73
N LEU A 592 -9.14 -16.39 -22.03
CA LEU A 592 -7.73 -16.29 -22.41
C LEU A 592 -6.87 -17.37 -21.76
N ASN A 593 -7.24 -17.78 -20.54
CA ASN A 593 -6.62 -18.88 -19.80
C ASN A 593 -7.69 -19.81 -19.24
N PRO A 594 -8.38 -20.61 -20.12
CA PRO A 594 -9.44 -21.52 -19.67
C PRO A 594 -8.90 -22.59 -18.72
N ALA A 595 -9.81 -23.13 -17.88
CA ALA A 595 -9.50 -24.28 -17.03
C ALA A 595 -9.08 -25.48 -17.88
N ASP A 596 -8.06 -26.19 -17.44
CA ASP A 596 -7.51 -27.39 -18.08
C ASP A 596 -7.07 -28.37 -16.96
N GLU A 597 -7.31 -29.67 -17.14
CA GLU A 597 -6.89 -30.70 -16.17
C GLU A 597 -5.37 -30.70 -15.87
N LYS A 598 -4.58 -30.10 -16.75
CA LYS A 598 -3.12 -29.97 -16.61
C LYS A 598 -2.67 -28.72 -15.85
N LYS A 599 -3.59 -27.81 -15.55
CA LYS A 599 -3.29 -26.56 -14.86
C LYS A 599 -3.85 -26.59 -13.45
N THR A 600 -3.01 -26.31 -12.50
CA THR A 600 -3.45 -26.14 -11.11
C THR A 600 -4.20 -24.82 -10.98
N GLU A 601 -5.36 -24.85 -10.32
CA GLU A 601 -6.11 -23.66 -9.96
C GLU A 601 -6.47 -23.68 -8.47
N ARG A 602 -6.43 -22.52 -7.84
CA ARG A 602 -6.74 -22.38 -6.42
C ARG A 602 -7.51 -21.10 -6.15
N GLU A 603 -8.56 -21.21 -5.36
CA GLU A 603 -9.20 -20.03 -4.78
C GLU A 603 -8.47 -19.63 -3.50
N ILE A 604 -7.90 -18.41 -3.50
CA ILE A 604 -7.17 -17.84 -2.37
C ILE A 604 -7.83 -16.50 -2.04
N ASN A 605 -8.27 -16.32 -0.80
CA ASN A 605 -8.93 -15.10 -0.31
C ASN A 605 -10.09 -14.62 -1.21
N GLY A 606 -10.90 -15.58 -1.74
CA GLY A 606 -12.06 -15.29 -2.59
C GLY A 606 -11.71 -14.91 -4.04
N ARG A 607 -10.45 -15.13 -4.47
CA ARG A 607 -9.99 -14.93 -5.85
C ARG A 607 -9.47 -16.24 -6.42
N LEU A 608 -9.88 -16.56 -7.62
CA LEU A 608 -9.40 -17.74 -8.34
C LEU A 608 -8.13 -17.41 -9.11
N PHE A 609 -7.03 -18.08 -8.79
CA PHE A 609 -5.77 -18.03 -9.53
C PHE A 609 -5.54 -19.37 -10.23
N ARG A 610 -4.93 -19.32 -11.40
CA ARG A 610 -4.62 -20.48 -12.25
C ARG A 610 -3.24 -20.33 -12.88
N GLU A 611 -2.54 -21.43 -13.04
CA GLU A 611 -1.29 -21.45 -13.81
C GLU A 611 -1.50 -20.88 -15.21
N GLY A 612 -0.61 -19.98 -15.62
CA GLY A 612 -0.72 -19.21 -16.85
C GLY A 612 -1.48 -17.89 -16.72
N ASP A 613 -2.01 -17.55 -15.54
CA ASP A 613 -2.68 -16.26 -15.33
C ASP A 613 -1.70 -15.09 -15.38
N LYS A 614 -2.11 -14.05 -16.09
CA LYS A 614 -1.44 -12.75 -16.06
C LYS A 614 -1.79 -12.02 -14.79
N VAL A 615 -0.78 -11.69 -14.00
CA VAL A 615 -0.91 -11.03 -12.70
C VAL A 615 -0.06 -9.76 -12.62
N MET A 616 -0.39 -8.92 -11.65
CA MET A 616 0.37 -7.71 -11.32
C MET A 616 0.56 -7.61 -9.83
N GLN A 617 1.77 -7.26 -9.41
CA GLN A 617 2.08 -6.84 -8.05
C GLN A 617 1.39 -5.52 -7.74
N ILE A 618 0.68 -5.43 -6.62
CA ILE A 618 -0.11 -4.24 -6.26
C ILE A 618 0.43 -3.45 -5.08
N LYS A 619 1.52 -3.93 -4.48
CA LYS A 619 2.25 -3.28 -3.39
C LYS A 619 3.75 -3.36 -3.67
N ASN A 620 4.53 -2.44 -3.11
CA ASN A 620 5.97 -2.62 -3.10
C ASN A 620 6.33 -3.63 -2.01
N ASN A 621 7.10 -4.66 -2.35
CA ASN A 621 7.65 -5.60 -1.39
C ASN A 621 9.16 -5.72 -1.61
N TYR A 622 9.93 -5.07 -0.76
CA TYR A 622 11.39 -4.99 -0.84
C TYR A 622 12.09 -6.24 -0.34
N GLN A 623 11.38 -7.10 0.38
CA GLN A 623 11.93 -8.31 1.01
C GLN A 623 11.70 -9.57 0.17
N LEU A 624 10.86 -9.51 -0.86
CA LEU A 624 10.63 -10.64 -1.75
C LEU A 624 11.87 -10.94 -2.57
N GLU A 625 12.38 -12.14 -2.42
CA GLU A 625 13.50 -12.63 -3.21
C GLU A 625 13.03 -13.05 -4.60
N TRP A 626 13.83 -12.71 -5.61
CA TRP A 626 13.67 -13.20 -6.96
C TRP A 626 14.94 -13.89 -7.45
N GLU A 627 14.73 -14.88 -8.29
CA GLU A 627 15.80 -15.67 -8.92
C GLU A 627 15.60 -15.69 -10.44
N ILE A 628 16.71 -15.63 -11.20
CA ILE A 628 16.74 -15.96 -12.62
C ILE A 628 17.39 -17.32 -12.76
N CYS A 629 16.66 -18.28 -13.30
CA CYS A 629 17.15 -19.65 -13.45
C CYS A 629 17.38 -20.01 -14.91
N THR A 630 18.42 -20.82 -15.17
CA THR A 630 18.59 -21.48 -16.47
C THR A 630 17.46 -22.49 -16.71
N ARG A 631 17.32 -22.97 -17.94
CA ARG A 631 16.39 -24.07 -18.30
C ARG A 631 16.62 -25.37 -17.51
N PHE A 632 17.77 -25.50 -16.86
CA PHE A 632 18.13 -26.65 -16.03
C PHE A 632 17.94 -26.40 -14.53
N GLY A 633 17.34 -25.26 -14.14
CA GLY A 633 17.05 -24.92 -12.75
C GLY A 633 18.24 -24.39 -11.96
N LEU A 634 19.36 -24.03 -12.62
CA LEU A 634 20.49 -23.39 -11.96
C LEU A 634 20.26 -21.88 -11.88
N THR A 635 20.36 -21.31 -10.69
CA THR A 635 20.26 -19.87 -10.46
C THR A 635 21.45 -19.16 -11.10
N VAL A 636 21.19 -18.23 -11.99
CA VAL A 636 22.19 -17.39 -12.69
C VAL A 636 22.32 -16.04 -11.99
N ASP A 637 21.19 -15.51 -11.54
CA ASP A 637 21.13 -14.23 -10.86
C ASP A 637 20.05 -14.27 -9.79
N LYS A 638 20.20 -13.44 -8.75
CA LYS A 638 19.22 -13.31 -7.67
C LYS A 638 19.26 -11.90 -7.10
N GLY A 639 18.15 -11.46 -6.60
CA GLY A 639 18.04 -10.16 -5.95
C GLY A 639 16.78 -10.07 -5.09
N MET A 640 16.52 -8.87 -4.62
CA MET A 640 15.38 -8.58 -3.76
C MET A 640 14.53 -7.46 -4.34
N GLY A 641 13.24 -7.50 -4.02
CA GLY A 641 12.27 -6.47 -4.35
C GLY A 641 11.42 -6.75 -5.58
N VAL A 642 10.11 -6.71 -5.37
CA VAL A 642 9.06 -6.69 -6.41
C VAL A 642 8.18 -5.48 -6.17
N PHE A 643 7.87 -4.74 -7.23
CA PHE A 643 7.30 -3.41 -7.08
C PHE A 643 5.88 -3.31 -7.64
N ASN A 644 5.12 -2.36 -7.10
CA ASN A 644 3.79 -2.06 -7.58
C ASN A 644 3.81 -1.74 -9.08
N GLY A 645 3.00 -2.45 -9.85
CA GLY A 645 2.93 -2.37 -11.31
C GLY A 645 3.76 -3.42 -12.04
N ASP A 646 4.64 -4.18 -11.37
CA ASP A 646 5.35 -5.29 -12.00
C ASP A 646 4.33 -6.34 -12.46
N MET A 647 4.45 -6.76 -13.73
CA MET A 647 3.56 -7.78 -14.32
C MET A 647 4.30 -9.08 -14.55
N GLY A 648 3.61 -10.17 -14.27
CA GLY A 648 4.13 -11.51 -14.47
C GLY A 648 3.05 -12.49 -14.87
N VAL A 649 3.46 -13.73 -15.02
CA VAL A 649 2.60 -14.87 -15.31
C VAL A 649 2.81 -15.90 -14.21
N ILE A 650 1.74 -16.48 -13.69
CA ILE A 650 1.82 -17.57 -12.73
C ILE A 650 2.42 -18.79 -13.42
N SER A 651 3.60 -19.20 -13.01
CA SER A 651 4.31 -20.35 -13.57
C SER A 651 3.96 -21.66 -12.87
N GLU A 652 3.71 -21.64 -11.57
CA GLU A 652 3.38 -22.81 -10.75
C GLU A 652 2.50 -22.41 -9.55
N ILE A 653 1.53 -23.26 -9.23
CA ILE A 653 0.78 -23.22 -7.97
C ILE A 653 1.04 -24.54 -7.25
N ASN A 654 1.76 -24.48 -6.11
CA ASN A 654 2.13 -25.64 -5.35
C ASN A 654 1.28 -25.74 -4.07
N GLU A 655 0.31 -26.66 -4.07
CA GLU A 655 -0.60 -26.85 -2.93
C GLU A 655 0.10 -27.43 -1.69
N TYR A 656 1.17 -28.22 -1.88
CA TYR A 656 1.90 -28.84 -0.76
C TYR A 656 2.78 -27.84 -0.02
N LYS A 657 3.37 -26.89 -0.75
CA LYS A 657 4.22 -25.84 -0.18
C LYS A 657 3.43 -24.57 0.14
N GLU A 658 2.15 -24.54 -0.21
CA GLU A 658 1.27 -23.38 -0.11
C GLU A 658 1.89 -22.14 -0.76
N THR A 659 2.42 -22.29 -1.99
CA THR A 659 3.11 -21.22 -2.71
C THR A 659 2.58 -21.03 -4.12
N VAL A 660 2.65 -19.78 -4.59
CA VAL A 660 2.43 -19.38 -5.99
C VAL A 660 3.74 -18.84 -6.52
N GLU A 661 4.26 -19.42 -7.60
CA GLU A 661 5.42 -18.89 -8.31
C GLU A 661 4.98 -18.02 -9.48
N VAL A 662 5.50 -16.81 -9.55
CA VAL A 662 5.23 -15.84 -10.62
C VAL A 662 6.52 -15.57 -11.38
N GLU A 663 6.48 -15.72 -12.69
CA GLU A 663 7.56 -15.34 -13.60
C GLU A 663 7.29 -13.93 -14.13
N TYR A 664 8.13 -13.00 -13.72
CA TYR A 664 8.12 -11.59 -14.14
C TYR A 664 8.98 -11.37 -15.39
N ASP A 665 9.01 -10.14 -15.87
CA ASP A 665 9.88 -9.72 -16.96
C ASP A 665 11.35 -10.12 -16.69
N GLU A 666 12.11 -10.44 -17.75
CA GLU A 666 13.51 -10.89 -17.70
C GLU A 666 13.71 -12.29 -17.08
N GLY A 667 12.63 -13.04 -16.90
CA GLY A 667 12.68 -14.40 -16.33
C GLY A 667 12.92 -14.41 -14.82
N ARG A 668 12.67 -13.29 -14.12
CA ARG A 668 12.71 -13.22 -12.66
C ARG A 668 11.55 -14.03 -12.07
N LYS A 669 11.88 -15.05 -11.29
CA LYS A 669 10.90 -15.91 -10.61
C LYS A 669 10.80 -15.55 -9.15
N VAL A 670 9.59 -15.39 -8.68
CA VAL A 670 9.26 -15.00 -7.30
C VAL A 670 8.27 -16.01 -6.72
N LYS A 671 8.49 -16.43 -5.47
CA LYS A 671 7.61 -17.32 -4.74
C LYS A 671 6.84 -16.57 -3.67
N TYR A 672 5.52 -16.64 -3.73
CA TYR A 672 4.60 -16.06 -2.77
C TYR A 672 4.02 -17.18 -1.90
N GLY A 673 4.06 -17.05 -0.59
CA GLY A 673 3.21 -17.83 0.29
C GLY A 673 1.73 -17.48 0.06
N PHE A 674 0.80 -18.40 0.32
CA PHE A 674 -0.63 -18.12 0.15
C PHE A 674 -1.14 -16.95 1.01
N ASP A 675 -0.49 -16.67 2.12
CA ASP A 675 -0.70 -15.49 2.97
C ASP A 675 -0.30 -14.17 2.30
N MET A 676 0.64 -14.21 1.35
CA MET A 676 1.16 -13.05 0.62
C MET A 676 0.47 -12.82 -0.73
N VAL A 677 -0.40 -13.72 -1.18
CA VAL A 677 -1.07 -13.63 -2.50
C VAL A 677 -2.00 -12.42 -2.60
N ASP A 678 -2.36 -11.79 -1.49
CA ASP A 678 -3.08 -10.51 -1.48
C ASP A 678 -2.31 -9.36 -2.14
N GLU A 679 -1.01 -9.49 -2.32
CA GLU A 679 -0.17 -8.56 -3.07
C GLU A 679 -0.31 -8.71 -4.59
N LEU A 680 -1.00 -9.75 -5.07
CA LEU A 680 -1.22 -10.04 -6.48
C LEU A 680 -2.67 -9.76 -6.90
N GLU A 681 -2.85 -9.21 -8.10
CA GLU A 681 -4.14 -9.10 -8.78
C GLU A 681 -4.03 -9.63 -10.21
N LEU A 682 -5.13 -10.21 -10.73
CA LEU A 682 -5.22 -10.54 -12.16
C LEU A 682 -5.07 -9.27 -12.99
N ALA A 683 -4.30 -9.33 -14.08
CA ALA A 683 -3.90 -8.18 -14.86
C ALA A 683 -4.25 -8.27 -16.36
N TYR A 684 -5.22 -9.07 -16.74
CA TYR A 684 -5.76 -9.05 -18.10
C TYR A 684 -6.37 -7.70 -18.45
N ALA A 685 -7.07 -7.09 -17.48
CA ALA A 685 -7.52 -5.71 -17.49
C ALA A 685 -6.99 -4.96 -16.27
N ILE A 686 -6.59 -3.71 -16.46
CA ILE A 686 -6.13 -2.80 -15.39
C ILE A 686 -6.84 -1.45 -15.49
N THR A 687 -6.78 -0.63 -14.44
CA THR A 687 -7.23 0.75 -14.56
C THR A 687 -6.22 1.60 -15.32
N VAL A 688 -6.69 2.69 -15.95
CA VAL A 688 -5.79 3.67 -16.59
C VAL A 688 -4.77 4.22 -15.58
N HIS A 689 -5.13 4.43 -14.31
CA HIS A 689 -4.21 4.86 -13.26
C HIS A 689 -3.05 3.88 -13.05
N LYS A 690 -3.35 2.57 -13.04
CA LYS A 690 -2.32 1.52 -12.87
C LYS A 690 -1.45 1.31 -14.12
N SER A 691 -1.78 1.93 -15.24
CA SER A 691 -0.97 1.90 -16.47
C SER A 691 0.07 3.03 -16.54
N GLN A 692 0.03 3.99 -15.62
CA GLN A 692 1.01 5.08 -15.58
C GLN A 692 2.45 4.54 -15.50
N GLY A 693 3.39 5.20 -16.15
CA GLY A 693 4.79 4.75 -16.27
C GLY A 693 5.00 3.52 -17.19
N SER A 694 3.91 2.91 -17.70
CA SER A 694 3.98 1.75 -18.59
C SER A 694 3.54 2.11 -20.00
N GLU A 695 4.07 1.38 -20.99
CA GLU A 695 3.62 1.44 -22.39
C GLU A 695 3.45 0.01 -22.91
N TYR A 696 2.50 -0.17 -23.82
CA TYR A 696 2.14 -1.50 -24.33
C TYR A 696 2.14 -1.51 -25.84
N PRO A 697 2.55 -2.63 -26.49
CA PRO A 697 2.48 -2.76 -27.95
C PRO A 697 1.09 -2.49 -28.50
N ALA A 698 0.04 -2.98 -27.83
CA ALA A 698 -1.34 -2.65 -28.14
C ALA A 698 -2.17 -2.42 -26.88
N VAL A 699 -3.06 -1.43 -26.97
CA VAL A 699 -4.02 -1.09 -25.91
C VAL A 699 -5.44 -1.23 -26.44
N ILE A 700 -6.31 -1.81 -25.62
CA ILE A 700 -7.76 -1.83 -25.86
C ILE A 700 -8.43 -1.04 -24.76
N LEU A 701 -9.19 -0.02 -25.14
CA LEU A 701 -9.91 0.87 -24.21
C LEU A 701 -11.43 0.67 -24.40
N PRO A 702 -12.11 -0.13 -23.59
CA PRO A 702 -13.57 -0.17 -23.58
C PRO A 702 -14.13 1.11 -22.93
N LEU A 703 -15.15 1.70 -23.56
CA LEU A 703 -15.65 3.00 -23.14
C LEU A 703 -17.17 3.08 -23.23
N LEU A 704 -17.84 3.08 -22.07
CA LEU A 704 -19.27 3.36 -21.91
C LEU A 704 -19.45 4.55 -20.94
N PRO A 705 -20.65 5.17 -20.91
CA PRO A 705 -20.92 6.27 -19.98
C PRO A 705 -20.58 5.94 -18.53
N GLY A 706 -19.97 6.88 -17.82
CA GLY A 706 -19.51 6.70 -16.45
C GLY A 706 -19.48 8.02 -15.63
N PRO A 707 -18.94 7.99 -14.41
CA PRO A 707 -18.89 9.14 -13.52
C PRO A 707 -18.10 10.31 -14.12
N LYS A 708 -18.71 11.49 -14.25
CA LYS A 708 -18.10 12.68 -14.89
C LYS A 708 -16.77 13.10 -14.26
N LEU A 709 -16.60 12.98 -12.94
CA LEU A 709 -15.35 13.33 -12.26
C LEU A 709 -14.17 12.46 -12.70
N LEU A 710 -14.45 11.20 -13.05
CA LEU A 710 -13.42 10.26 -13.48
C LEU A 710 -13.24 10.27 -15.00
N TYR A 711 -14.34 10.45 -15.76
CA TYR A 711 -14.35 10.46 -17.22
C TYR A 711 -13.98 11.83 -17.74
N ASN A 712 -12.73 12.21 -17.56
CA ASN A 712 -12.18 13.50 -17.94
C ASN A 712 -11.11 13.36 -19.05
N ARG A 713 -10.66 14.51 -19.54
CA ARG A 713 -9.67 14.64 -20.60
C ARG A 713 -8.35 13.98 -20.26
N ASN A 714 -7.82 14.18 -19.06
CA ASN A 714 -6.51 13.70 -18.64
C ASN A 714 -6.49 12.16 -18.53
N LEU A 715 -7.61 11.56 -18.10
CA LEU A 715 -7.75 10.10 -18.11
C LEU A 715 -7.69 9.54 -19.53
N LEU A 716 -8.44 10.15 -20.47
CA LEU A 716 -8.45 9.72 -21.87
C LEU A 716 -7.08 9.93 -22.52
N TYR A 717 -6.47 11.08 -22.30
CA TYR A 717 -5.12 11.39 -22.77
C TYR A 717 -4.08 10.38 -22.26
N THR A 718 -4.09 10.10 -20.97
CA THR A 718 -3.19 9.12 -20.36
C THR A 718 -3.41 7.73 -20.96
N ALA A 719 -4.66 7.28 -21.15
CA ALA A 719 -4.96 5.98 -21.74
C ALA A 719 -4.44 5.87 -23.19
N VAL A 720 -4.64 6.91 -24.00
CA VAL A 720 -4.21 6.97 -25.41
C VAL A 720 -2.68 6.89 -25.50
N THR A 721 -1.98 7.61 -24.64
CA THR A 721 -0.51 7.70 -24.65
C THR A 721 0.18 6.42 -24.15
N ARG A 722 -0.57 5.43 -23.65
CA ARG A 722 0.01 4.12 -23.25
C ARG A 722 0.22 3.16 -24.42
N ALA A 723 -0.36 3.43 -25.60
CA ALA A 723 -0.24 2.58 -26.77
C ALA A 723 0.96 2.94 -27.63
N LYS A 724 1.84 1.95 -27.91
CA LYS A 724 3.03 2.13 -28.77
C LYS A 724 2.72 1.96 -30.26
N LYS A 725 2.05 0.86 -30.65
CA LYS A 725 1.84 0.48 -32.05
C LYS A 725 0.36 0.47 -32.45
N CYS A 726 -0.54 0.22 -31.50
CA CYS A 726 -1.96 0.11 -31.81
C CYS A 726 -2.82 0.48 -30.61
N LEU A 727 -3.78 1.38 -30.85
CA LEU A 727 -4.86 1.67 -29.90
C LEU A 727 -6.19 1.27 -30.54
N THR A 728 -6.99 0.49 -29.82
CA THR A 728 -8.36 0.18 -30.22
C THR A 728 -9.33 0.62 -29.14
N ILE A 729 -10.19 1.55 -29.43
CA ILE A 729 -11.26 2.00 -28.53
C ILE A 729 -12.55 1.33 -28.98
N ILE A 730 -13.26 0.68 -28.05
CA ILE A 730 -14.55 0.03 -28.34
C ILE A 730 -15.59 0.62 -27.39
N GLY A 731 -16.58 1.31 -27.93
CA GLY A 731 -17.62 1.89 -27.10
C GLY A 731 -18.37 3.06 -27.70
N SER A 732 -18.85 3.94 -26.82
CA SER A 732 -19.67 5.10 -27.15
C SER A 732 -18.84 6.27 -27.68
N ASP A 733 -19.14 6.72 -28.87
CA ASP A 733 -18.54 7.91 -29.47
C ASP A 733 -18.92 9.19 -28.72
N THR A 734 -20.14 9.27 -28.20
CA THR A 734 -20.59 10.40 -27.37
C THR A 734 -19.77 10.50 -26.09
N THR A 735 -19.57 9.39 -25.40
CA THR A 735 -18.72 9.37 -24.18
C THR A 735 -17.28 9.80 -24.48
N PHE A 736 -16.71 9.34 -25.59
CA PHE A 736 -15.37 9.73 -26.01
C PHE A 736 -15.28 11.25 -26.23
N GLN A 737 -16.23 11.85 -26.97
CA GLN A 737 -16.24 13.29 -27.22
C GLN A 737 -16.55 14.11 -25.95
N GLU A 738 -17.40 13.61 -25.06
CA GLU A 738 -17.65 14.23 -23.77
C GLU A 738 -16.39 14.28 -22.90
N MET A 739 -15.60 13.20 -22.88
CA MET A 739 -14.33 13.18 -22.15
C MET A 739 -13.34 14.22 -22.67
N ILE A 740 -13.24 14.43 -23.99
CA ILE A 740 -12.39 15.47 -24.57
C ILE A 740 -12.80 16.87 -24.07
N ARG A 741 -14.11 17.13 -23.97
CA ARG A 741 -14.65 18.42 -23.51
C ARG A 741 -14.57 18.59 -22.00
N ASN A 742 -14.54 17.48 -21.27
CA ASN A 742 -14.57 17.48 -19.83
C ASN A 742 -13.19 17.81 -19.23
N LYS A 743 -13.01 19.08 -18.82
CA LYS A 743 -11.82 19.59 -18.12
C LYS A 743 -11.91 19.44 -16.61
N SER A 744 -13.02 18.87 -16.08
CA SER A 744 -13.18 18.71 -14.64
C SER A 744 -12.17 17.70 -14.13
N GLU A 745 -11.03 18.20 -13.74
CA GLU A 745 -10.07 17.52 -12.90
C GLU A 745 -10.53 17.70 -11.46
N GLN A 746 -10.38 16.69 -10.65
CA GLN A 746 -10.57 16.88 -9.20
C GLN A 746 -9.49 17.84 -8.75
N GLU A 747 -9.86 19.11 -8.56
CA GLU A 747 -8.95 20.14 -8.08
C GLU A 747 -8.41 19.72 -6.72
N ARG A 748 -7.10 19.61 -6.63
CA ARG A 748 -6.42 19.27 -5.38
C ARG A 748 -6.14 20.53 -4.59
N TYR A 749 -6.48 20.52 -3.34
CA TYR A 749 -6.17 21.60 -2.42
C TYR A 749 -4.70 21.49 -1.99
N THR A 750 -3.84 22.30 -2.62
CA THR A 750 -2.39 22.41 -2.36
C THR A 750 -1.99 23.88 -2.23
N SER A 751 -0.88 24.17 -1.58
CA SER A 751 -0.30 25.51 -1.51
C SER A 751 1.20 25.53 -1.85
N LEU A 752 1.72 24.46 -2.46
CA LEU A 752 3.14 24.36 -2.76
C LEU A 752 3.60 25.49 -3.71
N ALA A 753 2.79 25.83 -4.71
CA ALA A 753 3.12 26.90 -5.65
C ALA A 753 3.29 28.27 -4.96
N GLU A 754 2.36 28.62 -4.06
CA GLU A 754 2.44 29.86 -3.30
C GLU A 754 3.63 29.85 -2.33
N ARG A 755 3.86 28.71 -1.64
CA ARG A 755 4.98 28.58 -0.70
C ARG A 755 6.34 28.68 -1.37
N ILE A 756 6.48 28.21 -2.60
CA ILE A 756 7.69 28.41 -3.40
C ILE A 756 7.97 29.90 -3.60
N GLY A 757 6.93 30.71 -3.76
CA GLY A 757 7.04 32.15 -3.91
C GLY A 757 7.32 32.92 -2.60
N GLU A 758 7.17 32.28 -1.42
CA GLU A 758 7.46 32.87 -0.12
C GLU A 758 8.97 32.98 0.16
N PHE A 759 9.81 32.20 -0.50
CA PHE A 759 11.27 32.14 -0.39
C PHE A 759 11.93 32.84 -1.59
#